data_80e654b51c7ca87199601dba861ddb7c
#
_entry.id   80e654b51c7ca87199601dba861ddb7c
#
_cell.length_a   1.000
_cell.length_b   1.000
_cell.length_c   1.000
_cell.angle_alpha   90.00
_cell.angle_beta   90.00
_cell.angle_gamma   90.00
#
_symmetry.space_group_name_H-M   'P 1'
#
loop_
_entity.id
_entity.type
_entity.pdbx_description
1 polymer ?
#
loop_
_entity_poly.entity_id
_entity_poly.type
_entity_poly.pdbx_seq_one_letter_code
_entity_poly.pdbx_strand_id
1 'polypeptide(L)'
;MYFTKNKAPVILMALLLLILCFPVMVMAESAEIQEITVTNTPVKGRVQVQKQGPVLIGFSEHQDPFGYTVHTPMYNIGSLSGAVFEVRAVEDIVGKDGTLWFKADEVAAVLTTKDGTAETEPLPLGHYYVTEVSAPAGYIFDGTRYDVLLEARDHVTPMVNVCVIAVNDYLPTRISMLKEKEVLKTETDKDGMTHTTLTRVPGEGFIFGLYNGESISYASGVLDADTLLATAISDKDGRISFKGQFPHGKYYVRELAGPEGWKLSETDYLLVISDDFHTEHNEIVINLDVPVVNELIHNDVRVSKTDLTGSDYLPHTLIEVKSADGQTVLKDYTGDDGYLPAFPAVPGKYTYREVLAPEGYELCVTELAFEVNAEGQIEGKATVADDYTRFSLLKVDEYHKPLAGVEFGLFREDGTQQASAVSDEKGLVTFEKIPYGTYTIQETKTLTGYLKNFTKVPITIDGTFVNPKEPIATLENCQSVILIQKVDQNNTALQGAEFGLYDESGKLIMTAVSDIEGMARFIGADYGKYTIRELSAAEGYLVSRDVISVTIDEGYTNTDKPAATVIDPEKKIMCIKADTSGKPIPGVEFSLYNAATMEKVETAVSDKDGVVIFRNFDYGEWIIRENAAPEGYSMMEDTRFQVHDGWKEPKPILCVNIPNHYEFRKTDSSGNPLAGVKFRLEDESGKDLGTYESDKDGMVQIKDLKPGTYLIREIETLEGYSVSGEVIKLKLDEYYTVPEKLKQFVNYTTIQTGVHIAVTGVMWAGLGLMAISGTVGLIRRRRKTK
;
A
#
# COMPACT_ATOMS: atom_id res chain seq x y z
N MET A 1 8.73 64.14 -20.79
CA MET A 1 8.44 65.35 -21.54
C MET A 1 9.09 66.52 -20.82
N TYR A 2 10.09 67.08 -21.44
CA TYR A 2 10.71 68.38 -21.23
C TYR A 2 10.38 69.16 -19.96
N PHE A 3 11.38 69.43 -19.14
CA PHE A 3 11.48 70.74 -18.54
C PHE A 3 12.95 71.20 -18.42
N THR A 4 13.16 72.28 -18.98
CA THR A 4 14.33 73.12 -19.17
C THR A 4 14.87 73.66 -17.85
N LYS A 5 16.16 73.69 -17.78
CA LYS A 5 16.97 74.46 -16.84
C LYS A 5 16.53 75.95 -16.82
N ASN A 6 16.23 76.50 -15.65
CA ASN A 6 16.31 77.91 -15.42
C ASN A 6 17.33 78.20 -14.32
N LYS A 7 18.54 78.48 -14.74
CA LYS A 7 19.50 79.25 -13.91
C LYS A 7 19.09 80.72 -13.91
N ALA A 8 18.51 81.20 -12.88
CA ALA A 8 18.36 82.63 -12.65
C ALA A 8 19.64 83.22 -12.02
N PRO A 9 20.05 84.38 -12.42
CA PRO A 9 21.41 84.86 -12.14
C PRO A 9 21.50 85.61 -10.80
N VAL A 10 22.47 85.22 -9.99
CA VAL A 10 22.93 85.91 -8.78
C VAL A 10 23.87 87.05 -9.18
N ILE A 11 23.59 87.89 -10.17
CA ILE A 11 24.47 88.94 -10.67
C ILE A 11 23.80 90.32 -10.74
N LEU A 12 22.92 90.67 -9.81
CA LEU A 12 22.41 92.08 -9.88
C LEU A 12 22.19 92.73 -8.51
N MET A 13 22.95 92.42 -7.46
CA MET A 13 22.83 93.11 -6.19
C MET A 13 24.19 93.57 -5.60
N ALA A 14 25.25 93.44 -6.38
CA ALA A 14 26.55 93.94 -5.98
C ALA A 14 26.77 95.44 -6.29
N LEU A 15 25.77 96.18 -6.82
CA LEU A 15 25.98 97.58 -7.28
C LEU A 15 25.30 98.61 -6.40
N LEU A 16 24.72 98.30 -5.24
CA LEU A 16 24.01 99.32 -4.45
C LEU A 16 24.59 99.58 -3.05
N LEU A 17 25.75 99.04 -2.68
CA LEU A 17 26.33 99.24 -1.34
C LEU A 17 27.70 100.01 -1.38
N LEU A 18 27.94 100.79 -2.43
CA LEU A 18 29.18 101.52 -2.61
C LEU A 18 29.11 102.98 -2.16
N ILE A 19 28.14 103.34 -1.29
CA ILE A 19 28.03 104.72 -0.75
C ILE A 19 27.86 104.61 0.77
N LEU A 20 28.94 104.66 1.51
CA LEU A 20 29.06 105.12 2.90
C LEU A 20 30.46 104.89 3.45
N CYS A 21 31.43 105.59 2.86
CA CYS A 21 32.71 105.93 3.51
C CYS A 21 33.03 107.36 3.20
N PHE A 22 32.40 108.26 3.89
CA PHE A 22 32.85 109.64 3.90
C PHE A 22 33.49 109.96 5.25
N PRO A 23 34.66 110.62 5.26
CA PRO A 23 35.31 111.06 6.49
C PRO A 23 34.71 112.34 6.97
N VAL A 24 34.41 112.43 8.24
CA VAL A 24 34.04 113.71 8.91
C VAL A 24 35.26 114.62 9.03
N MET A 25 35.16 115.76 8.38
CA MET A 25 36.14 116.85 8.50
C MET A 25 35.86 117.68 9.75
N VAL A 26 36.78 117.76 10.69
CA VAL A 26 36.75 118.79 11.81
C VAL A 26 37.68 119.91 11.49
N MET A 27 37.16 121.16 11.42
CA MET A 27 37.95 122.39 11.35
C MET A 27 38.58 122.73 12.70
N ALA A 28 39.78 123.10 12.72
CA ALA A 28 40.47 123.70 13.89
C ALA A 28 40.99 125.07 13.55
N GLU A 29 40.69 126.05 14.44
CA GLU A 29 41.07 127.41 14.43
C GLU A 29 42.55 127.67 14.85
N SER A 30 43.19 128.74 14.37
CA SER A 30 44.61 129.18 14.45
C SER A 30 45.06 129.56 15.82
N ALA A 31 46.30 129.27 16.22
CA ALA A 31 47.25 130.21 17.04
C ALA A 31 48.72 129.69 17.14
N GLU A 32 49.57 130.56 16.98
CA GLU A 32 50.99 130.78 17.44
C GLU A 32 52.09 129.76 16.99
N ILE A 33 53.10 130.35 16.41
CA ILE A 33 54.39 129.81 15.99
C ILE A 33 55.22 129.38 17.17
N GLN A 34 55.34 128.07 17.37
CA GLN A 34 56.40 127.45 18.13
C GLN A 34 57.08 126.44 17.22
N GLU A 35 58.33 126.22 17.39
CA GLU A 35 59.20 125.34 16.63
C GLU A 35 58.46 124.08 16.21
N ILE A 36 58.21 124.09 14.93
CA ILE A 36 57.53 122.85 14.37
C ILE A 36 58.58 121.77 14.17
N THR A 37 58.68 120.85 15.10
CA THR A 37 59.35 119.61 14.84
C THR A 37 58.34 118.80 13.99
N VAL A 38 58.57 118.86 12.72
CA VAL A 38 57.76 118.00 11.81
C VAL A 38 58.22 116.58 12.01
N THR A 39 57.55 115.86 12.89
CA THR A 39 57.65 114.43 12.98
C THR A 39 56.75 113.81 11.88
N ASN A 40 57.41 113.36 10.83
CA ASN A 40 56.69 112.56 9.82
C ASN A 40 56.26 111.23 10.48
N THR A 41 55.02 111.18 10.82
CA THR A 41 54.46 109.89 11.23
C THR A 41 54.29 108.99 9.99
N PRO A 42 54.86 107.80 10.00
CA PRO A 42 54.68 106.90 8.83
C PRO A 42 53.21 106.66 8.55
N VAL A 43 52.83 106.84 7.29
CA VAL A 43 51.51 106.46 6.86
C VAL A 43 51.34 104.93 7.12
N LYS A 44 50.28 104.61 7.76
CA LYS A 44 49.91 103.21 8.08
C LYS A 44 48.69 102.81 7.29
N GLY A 45 48.44 101.55 7.19
CA GLY A 45 47.24 100.98 6.58
C GLY A 45 46.41 100.18 7.56
N ARG A 46 45.16 100.03 7.29
CA ARG A 46 44.23 99.16 8.03
C ARG A 46 43.51 98.26 7.05
N VAL A 47 43.41 96.99 7.37
CA VAL A 47 42.64 96.04 6.64
C VAL A 47 41.31 95.80 7.40
N GLN A 48 40.21 96.00 6.74
CA GLN A 48 38.88 95.70 7.24
C GLN A 48 38.35 94.48 6.51
N VAL A 49 37.74 93.55 7.20
CA VAL A 49 37.04 92.40 6.65
C VAL A 49 35.54 92.56 6.92
N GLN A 50 34.75 92.40 5.89
CA GLN A 50 33.31 92.33 5.98
C GLN A 50 32.91 90.87 5.65
N LYS A 51 32.34 90.13 6.63
CA LYS A 51 31.93 88.75 6.49
C LYS A 51 30.43 88.67 6.32
N GLN A 52 30.04 88.05 5.24
CA GLN A 52 28.57 87.86 4.84
C GLN A 52 28.30 86.45 4.55
N GLY A 53 26.99 86.04 4.61
CA GLY A 53 26.49 84.76 4.23
C GLY A 53 24.97 84.61 4.49
N PRO A 54 24.38 83.45 4.16
CA PRO A 54 22.98 83.23 4.38
C PRO A 54 22.65 83.25 5.90
N VAL A 55 21.75 84.12 6.36
CA VAL A 55 21.16 84.08 7.70
C VAL A 55 19.70 83.76 7.66
N LEU A 56 19.18 82.98 8.60
CA LEU A 56 17.77 82.56 8.70
C LEU A 56 16.86 83.76 8.92
N ILE A 57 15.92 84.01 8.00
CA ILE A 57 14.98 85.13 8.07
C ILE A 57 13.53 84.67 8.36
N GLY A 58 13.26 83.37 8.22
CA GLY A 58 11.89 82.78 8.44
C GLY A 58 11.76 81.44 7.86
N PHE A 59 10.49 80.99 7.78
CA PHE A 59 10.09 79.71 7.16
C PHE A 59 8.99 79.94 6.16
N SER A 60 9.01 79.20 5.01
CA SER A 60 7.97 79.21 4.02
C SER A 60 7.06 77.99 4.25
N GLU A 61 5.81 78.22 4.48
CA GLU A 61 4.75 77.20 4.56
C GLU A 61 4.24 76.82 3.18
N HIS A 62 4.23 75.51 2.86
CA HIS A 62 3.69 74.99 1.62
C HIS A 62 3.29 73.51 1.74
N GLN A 63 2.47 73.02 0.81
CA GLN A 63 2.19 71.58 0.71
C GLN A 63 3.33 70.90 -0.06
N ASP A 64 3.77 69.77 0.48
CA ASP A 64 4.74 68.89 -0.18
C ASP A 64 4.03 67.96 -1.22
N PRO A 65 4.77 67.18 -1.99
CA PRO A 65 4.18 66.26 -2.96
C PRO A 65 3.33 65.14 -2.35
N PHE A 66 3.39 64.92 -1.05
CA PHE A 66 2.63 63.89 -0.32
C PHE A 66 1.41 64.46 0.41
N GLY A 67 1.21 65.80 0.33
CA GLY A 67 0.05 66.48 0.92
C GLY A 67 0.27 66.98 2.36
N TYR A 68 1.50 66.90 2.87
CA TYR A 68 1.83 67.43 4.20
C TYR A 68 2.20 68.90 4.15
N THR A 69 1.80 69.66 5.15
CA THR A 69 2.22 71.05 5.31
C THR A 69 3.63 71.10 5.90
N VAL A 70 4.59 71.58 5.13
CA VAL A 70 5.99 71.66 5.52
C VAL A 70 6.44 73.12 5.65
N HIS A 71 7.39 73.36 6.56
CA HIS A 71 7.95 74.72 6.85
C HIS A 71 9.42 74.72 6.43
N THR A 72 9.75 75.17 5.23
CA THR A 72 11.10 75.20 4.70
C THR A 72 11.83 76.45 5.15
N PRO A 73 13.07 76.35 5.72
CA PRO A 73 13.87 77.47 6.13
C PRO A 73 14.19 78.47 4.99
N MET A 74 14.03 79.75 5.22
CA MET A 74 14.37 80.82 4.26
C MET A 74 15.56 81.61 4.76
N TYR A 75 16.52 81.84 3.89
CA TYR A 75 17.75 82.52 4.19
C TYR A 75 17.87 83.74 3.26
N ASN A 76 18.56 84.83 3.80
CA ASN A 76 18.96 85.97 3.01
C ASN A 76 20.41 86.33 3.39
N ILE A 77 21.15 87.00 2.51
CA ILE A 77 22.51 87.42 2.76
C ILE A 77 22.53 88.46 3.88
N GLY A 78 23.27 88.16 4.92
CA GLY A 78 23.42 89.03 6.09
C GLY A 78 24.84 88.94 6.66
N SER A 79 25.06 89.70 7.71
CA SER A 79 26.41 89.80 8.42
C SER A 79 26.63 88.57 9.26
N LEU A 80 27.90 88.02 9.19
CA LEU A 80 28.28 86.85 9.97
C LEU A 80 29.37 87.20 11.01
N SER A 81 29.08 86.86 12.28
CA SER A 81 29.99 86.98 13.38
C SER A 81 30.75 85.65 13.60
N GLY A 82 31.97 85.74 14.15
CA GLY A 82 32.78 84.61 14.60
C GLY A 82 33.72 84.01 13.55
N ALA A 83 33.75 84.53 12.31
CA ALA A 83 34.78 84.16 11.36
C ALA A 83 36.15 84.67 11.78
N VAL A 84 37.16 83.84 11.69
CA VAL A 84 38.54 84.19 12.04
C VAL A 84 39.35 84.29 10.74
N PHE A 85 40.04 85.46 10.60
CA PHE A 85 40.93 85.75 9.49
C PHE A 85 42.32 85.98 9.94
N GLU A 86 43.29 85.60 9.17
CA GLU A 86 44.70 86.03 9.30
C GLU A 86 45.05 86.99 8.18
N VAL A 87 45.74 88.12 8.59
CA VAL A 87 46.38 89.04 7.65
C VAL A 87 47.84 88.71 7.67
N ARG A 88 48.38 88.31 6.52
CA ARG A 88 49.79 87.91 6.39
C ARG A 88 50.51 88.73 5.36
N ALA A 89 51.81 88.95 5.59
CA ALA A 89 52.66 89.63 4.63
C ALA A 89 52.90 88.75 3.37
N VAL A 90 52.75 89.31 2.15
CA VAL A 90 53.09 88.61 0.90
C VAL A 90 54.61 88.48 0.72
N GLU A 91 55.34 89.49 1.15
CA GLU A 91 56.82 89.68 1.07
C GLU A 91 57.33 90.29 2.34
N ASP A 92 58.66 90.35 2.53
CA ASP A 92 59.26 91.02 3.68
C ASP A 92 58.83 92.50 3.72
N ILE A 93 58.12 92.92 4.75
CA ILE A 93 57.70 94.32 4.96
C ILE A 93 58.77 95.03 5.72
N VAL A 94 59.52 95.87 5.00
CA VAL A 94 60.63 96.61 5.54
C VAL A 94 60.35 98.09 5.51
N GLY A 95 60.52 98.76 6.64
CA GLY A 95 60.41 100.22 6.77
C GLY A 95 61.51 100.96 6.02
N LYS A 96 61.28 102.26 5.67
CA LYS A 96 62.31 103.09 5.02
C LYS A 96 63.59 103.27 5.85
N ASP A 97 63.53 103.01 7.13
CA ASP A 97 64.64 103.03 8.10
C ASP A 97 65.35 101.62 8.16
N GLY A 98 64.97 100.66 7.35
CA GLY A 98 65.53 99.32 7.33
C GLY A 98 64.93 98.39 8.43
N THR A 99 63.96 98.87 9.17
CA THR A 99 63.29 98.04 10.17
C THR A 99 62.43 96.98 9.47
N LEU A 100 62.71 95.67 9.74
CA LEU A 100 61.88 94.58 9.30
C LEU A 100 60.70 94.49 10.26
N TRP A 101 59.48 94.72 9.74
CA TRP A 101 58.22 94.60 10.51
C TRP A 101 57.63 93.17 10.46
N PHE A 102 57.61 92.64 9.28
CA PHE A 102 57.06 91.25 9.04
C PHE A 102 57.90 90.60 7.94
N LYS A 103 58.14 89.27 8.11
CA LYS A 103 58.69 88.40 7.06
C LYS A 103 57.62 88.02 6.10
N ALA A 104 57.99 87.60 4.93
CA ALA A 104 57.08 86.92 3.99
C ALA A 104 56.38 85.78 4.72
N ASP A 105 55.07 85.65 4.51
CA ASP A 105 54.13 84.67 5.13
C ASP A 105 53.94 84.83 6.68
N GLU A 106 54.53 85.85 7.34
CA GLU A 106 54.31 86.09 8.74
C GLU A 106 52.93 86.73 9.00
N VAL A 107 52.22 86.24 10.07
CA VAL A 107 50.92 86.77 10.48
C VAL A 107 51.07 88.17 11.04
N ALA A 108 50.54 89.16 10.37
CA ALA A 108 50.54 90.58 10.79
C ALA A 108 49.37 90.89 11.75
N ALA A 109 48.23 90.19 11.58
CA ALA A 109 47.09 90.34 12.47
C ALA A 109 46.15 89.12 12.37
N VAL A 110 45.45 88.84 13.46
CA VAL A 110 44.32 87.90 13.51
C VAL A 110 43.06 88.69 13.79
N LEU A 111 42.03 88.48 12.98
CA LEU A 111 40.76 89.20 13.04
C LEU A 111 39.64 88.24 13.33
N THR A 112 38.78 88.56 14.27
CA THR A 112 37.53 87.80 14.48
C THR A 112 36.35 88.74 14.23
N THR A 113 35.48 88.34 13.33
CA THR A 113 34.34 89.20 12.97
C THR A 113 33.31 89.26 14.09
N LYS A 114 32.75 90.42 14.34
CA LYS A 114 31.64 90.72 15.22
C LYS A 114 30.70 91.64 14.46
N ASP A 115 29.42 91.24 14.47
CA ASP A 115 28.39 91.92 13.69
C ASP A 115 28.80 92.07 12.20
N GLY A 116 29.47 90.99 11.67
CA GLY A 116 29.93 90.89 10.29
C GLY A 116 31.19 91.70 9.93
N THR A 117 31.86 92.32 10.87
CA THR A 117 33.05 93.15 10.58
C THR A 117 34.19 92.90 11.53
N ALA A 118 35.40 93.05 11.03
CA ALA A 118 36.65 93.09 11.85
C ALA A 118 37.67 93.95 11.15
N GLU A 119 38.57 94.61 11.94
CA GLU A 119 39.61 95.42 11.36
C GLU A 119 40.94 95.26 12.12
N THR A 120 42.04 95.48 11.43
CA THR A 120 43.36 95.38 12.04
C THR A 120 43.69 96.64 12.84
N GLU A 121 44.56 96.52 13.81
CA GLU A 121 45.32 97.67 14.23
C GLU A 121 46.11 98.23 13.04
N PRO A 122 46.58 99.50 13.09
CA PRO A 122 47.33 100.15 12.01
C PRO A 122 48.62 99.35 11.66
N LEU A 123 48.69 98.84 10.44
CA LEU A 123 49.81 98.09 9.89
C LEU A 123 50.75 98.97 9.07
N PRO A 124 52.02 98.61 8.94
CA PRO A 124 52.94 99.24 7.97
C PRO A 124 52.35 99.08 6.52
N LEU A 125 52.74 100.08 5.66
CA LEU A 125 52.41 99.95 4.24
C LEU A 125 53.16 98.77 3.63
N GLY A 126 52.51 98.03 2.76
CA GLY A 126 53.07 96.84 2.13
C GLY A 126 52.03 95.99 1.48
N HIS A 127 52.47 94.85 0.93
CA HIS A 127 51.60 93.88 0.29
C HIS A 127 51.27 92.77 1.28
N TYR A 128 49.98 92.60 1.56
CA TYR A 128 49.42 91.63 2.47
C TYR A 128 48.44 90.77 1.73
N TYR A 129 48.08 89.67 2.35
CA TYR A 129 46.89 88.92 1.96
C TYR A 129 46.06 88.54 3.20
N VAL A 130 44.76 88.40 2.98
CA VAL A 130 43.82 88.00 4.03
C VAL A 130 43.29 86.66 3.64
N THR A 131 43.29 85.73 4.59
CA THR A 131 42.63 84.40 4.43
C THR A 131 41.77 84.13 5.64
N GLU A 132 40.62 83.47 5.40
CA GLU A 132 39.83 82.86 6.47
C GLU A 132 40.60 81.71 7.05
N VAL A 133 40.69 81.57 8.36
CA VAL A 133 41.30 80.42 9.06
C VAL A 133 40.26 79.62 9.85
N SER A 134 39.13 80.24 10.11
CA SER A 134 37.97 79.52 10.73
C SER A 134 36.68 80.19 10.28
N ALA A 135 35.77 79.38 9.71
CA ALA A 135 34.44 79.87 9.40
C ALA A 135 33.55 79.93 10.64
N PRO A 136 32.49 80.76 10.63
CA PRO A 136 31.47 80.70 11.66
C PRO A 136 30.77 79.32 11.71
N ALA A 137 30.29 78.94 12.85
CA ALA A 137 29.53 77.66 12.98
C ALA A 137 28.37 77.60 12.02
N GLY A 138 28.23 76.42 11.30
CA GLY A 138 27.21 76.19 10.30
C GLY A 138 27.54 76.69 8.87
N TYR A 139 28.74 77.24 8.66
CA TYR A 139 29.12 77.76 7.36
C TYR A 139 30.27 77.01 6.73
N ILE A 140 30.32 77.05 5.40
CA ILE A 140 31.42 76.47 4.65
C ILE A 140 32.62 77.31 4.78
N PHE A 141 33.73 76.72 5.14
CA PHE A 141 35.04 77.40 5.20
C PHE A 141 35.44 77.87 3.79
N ASP A 142 35.75 79.24 3.67
CA ASP A 142 36.24 79.80 2.43
C ASP A 142 37.75 80.07 2.55
N GLY A 143 38.53 79.19 1.93
CA GLY A 143 39.98 79.32 1.88
C GLY A 143 40.52 80.35 0.85
N THR A 144 39.64 81.22 0.35
CA THR A 144 40.07 82.24 -0.64
C THR A 144 41.09 83.21 -0.04
N ARG A 145 42.13 83.42 -0.81
CA ARG A 145 43.16 84.41 -0.52
C ARG A 145 42.79 85.75 -1.15
N TYR A 146 42.67 86.79 -0.36
CA TYR A 146 42.34 88.12 -0.78
C TYR A 146 43.64 88.98 -0.71
N ASP A 147 44.25 89.33 -1.84
CA ASP A 147 45.42 90.17 -1.90
C ASP A 147 45.07 91.64 -1.55
N VAL A 148 45.81 92.22 -0.65
CA VAL A 148 45.61 93.58 -0.11
C VAL A 148 46.88 94.36 -0.24
N LEU A 149 46.87 95.41 -1.02
CA LEU A 149 47.99 96.39 -1.13
C LEU A 149 47.68 97.65 -0.30
N LEU A 150 48.42 97.81 0.80
CA LEU A 150 48.39 99.03 1.59
C LEU A 150 49.44 99.99 1.05
N GLU A 151 49.02 100.88 0.18
CA GLU A 151 49.89 101.86 -0.50
C GLU A 151 49.36 103.29 -0.34
N ALA A 152 50.23 104.20 0.04
CA ALA A 152 49.85 105.62 0.14
C ALA A 152 49.57 106.18 -1.24
N ARG A 153 48.37 106.62 -1.50
CA ARG A 153 47.94 107.20 -2.78
C ARG A 153 48.16 108.72 -2.90
N ASP A 154 48.41 109.34 -1.78
CA ASP A 154 48.67 110.77 -1.69
C ASP A 154 49.56 111.09 -0.46
N HIS A 155 49.91 112.32 -0.26
CA HIS A 155 50.79 112.80 0.85
C HIS A 155 49.98 113.39 2.06
N VAL A 156 48.67 113.27 2.00
CA VAL A 156 47.75 113.88 2.98
C VAL A 156 46.95 112.88 3.79
N THR A 157 46.72 111.71 3.21
CA THR A 157 45.95 110.65 3.90
C THR A 157 46.78 109.94 4.95
N PRO A 158 46.46 110.05 6.22
CA PRO A 158 47.28 109.50 7.32
C PRO A 158 47.06 107.97 7.49
N MET A 159 46.00 107.43 6.94
CA MET A 159 45.62 106.03 7.06
C MET A 159 45.01 105.50 5.74
N VAL A 160 45.57 104.44 5.22
CA VAL A 160 45.03 103.72 4.06
C VAL A 160 44.09 102.60 4.57
N ASN A 161 42.84 102.65 4.20
CA ASN A 161 41.88 101.62 4.55
C ASN A 161 41.57 100.75 3.31
N VAL A 162 41.66 99.39 3.43
CA VAL A 162 41.25 98.43 2.43
C VAL A 162 40.23 97.51 3.05
N CYS A 163 39.12 97.39 2.38
CA CYS A 163 38.04 96.49 2.81
C CYS A 163 38.02 95.28 1.94
N VAL A 164 38.01 94.06 2.55
CA VAL A 164 37.84 92.76 1.99
C VAL A 164 36.39 92.28 2.30
N ILE A 165 35.65 91.91 1.30
CA ILE A 165 34.34 91.29 1.49
C ILE A 165 34.48 89.78 1.25
N ALA A 166 34.29 88.97 2.30
CA ALA A 166 34.33 87.55 2.27
C ALA A 166 32.86 86.96 2.47
N VAL A 167 32.48 85.99 1.65
CA VAL A 167 31.13 85.38 1.70
C VAL A 167 31.28 83.94 1.93
N ASN A 168 30.60 83.34 2.95
CA ASN A 168 30.48 81.88 3.13
C ASN A 168 29.10 81.45 2.77
N ASP A 169 28.99 80.25 2.21
CA ASP A 169 27.73 79.56 2.08
C ASP A 169 27.38 78.77 3.35
N TYR A 170 26.08 78.55 3.57
CA TYR A 170 25.62 77.75 4.69
C TYR A 170 25.90 76.24 4.40
N LEU A 171 26.32 75.46 5.39
CA LEU A 171 26.60 74.06 5.25
C LEU A 171 25.28 73.31 4.91
N PRO A 172 25.21 72.64 3.77
CA PRO A 172 24.07 71.73 3.49
C PRO A 172 24.11 70.59 4.49
N THR A 173 22.91 70.14 4.88
CA THR A 173 22.75 69.02 5.80
C THR A 173 22.12 67.88 5.05
N ARG A 174 22.68 66.72 5.23
CA ARG A 174 22.08 65.42 4.77
C ARG A 174 21.87 64.52 5.98
N ILE A 175 20.60 64.17 6.23
CA ILE A 175 20.20 63.21 7.23
C ILE A 175 19.79 61.95 6.49
N SER A 176 20.41 60.82 6.80
CA SER A 176 20.08 59.53 6.18
C SER A 176 19.75 58.48 7.24
N MET A 177 18.82 57.61 6.89
CA MET A 177 18.46 56.43 7.70
C MET A 177 18.00 55.31 6.79
N LEU A 178 17.88 54.12 7.35
CA LEU A 178 17.43 52.96 6.64
C LEU A 178 16.04 52.56 7.10
N LYS A 179 15.23 52.18 6.15
CA LYS A 179 13.91 51.60 6.34
C LYS A 179 13.92 50.12 5.95
N GLU A 180 13.53 49.31 6.88
CA GLU A 180 13.27 47.91 6.63
C GLU A 180 11.78 47.62 6.88
N LYS A 181 11.29 46.58 6.25
CA LYS A 181 9.93 46.03 6.48
C LYS A 181 10.01 44.54 6.56
N GLU A 182 9.14 43.93 7.36
CA GLU A 182 8.94 42.51 7.37
C GLU A 182 8.10 42.08 6.16
N VAL A 183 8.52 40.99 5.57
CA VAL A 183 7.77 40.32 4.48
C VAL A 183 7.76 38.84 4.71
N LEU A 184 6.78 38.17 4.12
CA LEU A 184 6.76 36.72 4.09
C LEU A 184 7.86 36.20 3.16
N LYS A 185 8.61 35.23 3.64
CA LYS A 185 9.57 34.46 2.86
C LYS A 185 9.15 32.99 2.90
N THR A 186 8.74 32.46 1.76
CA THR A 186 8.39 31.06 1.60
C THR A 186 9.55 30.32 0.96
N GLU A 187 9.99 29.26 1.59
CA GLU A 187 11.08 28.40 1.12
C GLU A 187 10.63 26.94 1.14
N THR A 188 11.01 26.20 0.10
CA THR A 188 10.80 24.76 0.03
C THR A 188 12.15 24.09 0.13
N ASP A 189 12.28 23.15 1.06
CA ASP A 189 13.49 22.39 1.27
C ASP A 189 13.66 21.25 0.24
N LYS A 190 14.77 20.52 0.35
CA LYS A 190 15.09 19.38 -0.52
C LYS A 190 14.11 18.20 -0.40
N ASP A 191 13.40 18.11 0.72
CA ASP A 191 12.44 17.05 1.04
C ASP A 191 11.00 17.48 0.64
N GLY A 192 10.85 18.67 0.04
CA GLY A 192 9.58 19.21 -0.44
C GLY A 192 8.70 19.80 0.64
N MET A 193 9.25 20.05 1.84
CA MET A 193 8.55 20.77 2.90
C MET A 193 8.66 22.27 2.65
N THR A 194 7.57 22.97 2.88
CA THR A 194 7.47 24.42 2.60
C THR A 194 7.13 25.15 3.88
N HIS A 195 7.92 26.17 4.17
CA HIS A 195 7.74 27.02 5.34
C HIS A 195 7.70 28.46 4.93
N THR A 196 6.80 29.21 5.54
CA THR A 196 6.76 30.66 5.44
C THR A 196 7.22 31.26 6.77
N THR A 197 8.19 32.12 6.68
CA THR A 197 8.75 32.85 7.82
C THR A 197 8.72 34.36 7.55
N LEU A 198 8.93 35.17 8.60
CA LEU A 198 9.14 36.59 8.45
C LEU A 198 10.63 36.85 8.18
N THR A 199 10.89 37.70 7.22
CA THR A 199 12.22 38.21 6.95
C THR A 199 12.18 39.72 6.75
N ARG A 200 13.30 40.38 6.94
CA ARG A 200 13.41 41.83 6.73
C ARG A 200 14.03 42.13 5.38
N VAL A 201 13.43 43.09 4.70
CA VAL A 201 13.89 43.58 3.42
C VAL A 201 13.88 45.11 3.44
N PRO A 202 14.59 45.79 2.54
CA PRO A 202 14.46 47.24 2.36
C PRO A 202 13.00 47.65 2.20
N GLY A 203 12.58 48.65 2.95
CA GLY A 203 11.20 49.16 2.94
C GLY A 203 11.06 50.32 1.99
N GLU A 204 10.57 50.12 0.79
CA GLU A 204 10.23 51.16 -0.19
C GLU A 204 8.87 51.78 0.09
N GLY A 205 8.72 53.10 -0.17
CA GLY A 205 7.44 53.78 -0.18
C GLY A 205 6.94 54.29 1.16
N PHE A 206 7.74 54.27 2.21
CA PHE A 206 7.37 54.81 3.53
C PHE A 206 7.78 56.29 3.59
N ILE A 207 6.86 57.16 4.07
CA ILE A 207 7.01 58.58 4.16
C ILE A 207 7.42 58.96 5.58
N PHE A 208 8.48 59.75 5.69
CA PHE A 208 9.01 60.23 6.94
C PHE A 208 9.01 61.76 6.97
N GLY A 209 8.78 62.33 8.14
CA GLY A 209 8.86 63.77 8.41
C GLY A 209 10.06 64.09 9.29
N LEU A 210 10.78 65.19 8.92
CA LEU A 210 11.77 65.80 9.76
C LEU A 210 11.13 66.96 10.54
N TYR A 211 11.17 66.85 11.85
CA TYR A 211 10.61 67.86 12.78
C TYR A 211 11.73 68.49 13.60
N ASN A 212 11.49 69.83 13.94
CA ASN A 212 12.32 70.46 14.95
C ASN A 212 11.96 69.98 16.36
N GLY A 213 12.92 69.53 17.11
CA GLY A 213 12.71 69.02 18.49
C GLY A 213 12.69 70.13 19.54
N GLU A 214 12.98 71.37 19.15
CA GLU A 214 12.95 72.58 19.97
C GLU A 214 12.57 73.78 19.12
N SER A 215 12.09 74.88 19.77
CA SER A 215 11.71 76.11 19.05
C SER A 215 12.91 76.75 18.37
N ILE A 216 12.76 77.16 17.12
CA ILE A 216 13.80 77.81 16.33
C ILE A 216 13.55 79.35 16.25
N SER A 217 14.48 80.15 16.82
CA SER A 217 14.37 81.59 16.72
C SER A 217 14.99 82.15 15.43
N TYR A 218 14.36 83.12 14.82
CA TYR A 218 14.83 83.78 13.61
C TYR A 218 14.59 85.32 13.73
N ALA A 219 15.03 86.08 12.78
CA ALA A 219 15.08 87.56 12.91
C ALA A 219 13.75 88.23 13.24
N SER A 220 12.64 87.70 12.78
CA SER A 220 11.29 88.28 12.93
C SER A 220 10.30 87.44 13.74
N GLY A 221 10.74 86.30 14.33
CA GLY A 221 9.85 85.40 15.06
C GLY A 221 10.48 84.12 15.63
N VAL A 222 9.64 83.23 16.02
CA VAL A 222 9.97 81.87 16.52
C VAL A 222 9.16 80.87 15.80
N LEU A 223 9.76 79.77 15.32
CA LEU A 223 9.05 78.58 14.88
C LEU A 223 8.89 77.67 16.09
N ASP A 224 7.66 77.21 16.37
CA ASP A 224 7.40 76.33 17.50
C ASP A 224 8.04 74.99 17.32
N ALA A 225 8.36 74.33 18.42
CA ALA A 225 8.79 72.93 18.40
C ALA A 225 7.71 72.01 17.83
N ASP A 226 8.07 70.83 17.37
CA ASP A 226 7.16 69.81 16.77
C ASP A 226 6.52 70.27 15.42
N THR A 227 7.26 71.12 14.69
CA THR A 227 6.87 71.59 13.37
C THR A 227 7.54 70.77 12.28
N LEU A 228 6.79 70.33 11.27
CA LEU A 228 7.30 69.56 10.13
C LEU A 228 8.09 70.46 9.17
N LEU A 229 9.37 70.16 8.96
CA LEU A 229 10.26 70.96 8.13
C LEU A 229 10.47 70.36 6.73
N ALA A 230 10.50 69.06 6.63
CA ALA A 230 10.70 68.33 5.38
C ALA A 230 10.12 66.95 5.45
N THR A 231 9.75 66.38 4.29
CA THR A 231 9.40 64.97 4.15
C THR A 231 10.38 64.26 3.24
N ALA A 232 10.48 62.95 3.42
CA ALA A 232 11.24 62.06 2.56
C ALA A 232 10.52 60.72 2.42
N ILE A 233 10.65 60.11 1.28
CA ILE A 233 10.13 58.75 1.02
C ILE A 233 11.31 57.79 0.91
N SER A 234 11.15 56.58 1.48
CA SER A 234 12.15 55.52 1.35
C SER A 234 12.21 55.02 -0.09
N ASP A 235 13.41 54.85 -0.61
CA ASP A 235 13.67 54.32 -1.94
C ASP A 235 13.61 52.76 -1.96
N LYS A 236 13.86 52.17 -3.14
CA LYS A 236 13.92 50.72 -3.34
C LYS A 236 14.96 50.01 -2.49
N ASP A 237 16.01 50.71 -2.05
CA ASP A 237 17.06 50.19 -1.17
C ASP A 237 16.76 50.50 0.31
N GLY A 238 15.58 51.02 0.61
CA GLY A 238 15.13 51.42 1.94
C GLY A 238 15.78 52.70 2.46
N ARG A 239 16.46 53.47 1.62
CA ARG A 239 17.14 54.68 2.04
C ARG A 239 16.18 55.85 2.12
N ILE A 240 16.23 56.55 3.26
CA ILE A 240 15.53 57.80 3.49
C ILE A 240 16.60 58.87 3.55
N SER A 241 16.43 60.01 2.88
CA SER A 241 17.38 61.08 2.87
C SER A 241 16.69 62.44 2.88
N PHE A 242 16.89 63.21 3.96
CA PHE A 242 16.53 64.62 4.01
C PHE A 242 17.76 65.42 3.60
N LYS A 243 17.59 66.35 2.66
CA LYS A 243 18.63 67.25 2.19
C LYS A 243 18.12 68.69 2.25
N GLY A 244 18.90 69.56 2.85
CA GLY A 244 18.53 70.96 2.96
C GLY A 244 19.54 71.78 3.76
N GLN A 245 19.25 73.00 3.98
CA GLN A 245 19.97 73.92 4.90
C GLN A 245 19.10 74.04 6.16
N PHE A 246 19.38 73.20 7.15
CA PHE A 246 18.65 73.23 8.42
C PHE A 246 19.45 73.94 9.49
N PRO A 247 18.87 74.83 10.33
CA PRO A 247 19.56 75.43 11.45
C PRO A 247 20.14 74.39 12.41
N HIS A 248 21.26 74.74 13.10
CA HIS A 248 21.77 73.94 14.20
C HIS A 248 20.69 73.80 15.29
N GLY A 249 20.57 72.60 15.89
CA GLY A 249 19.61 72.38 16.96
C GLY A 249 19.20 70.93 17.06
N LYS A 250 18.15 70.63 17.85
CA LYS A 250 17.61 69.32 18.06
C LYS A 250 16.46 69.08 17.09
N TYR A 251 16.46 67.89 16.52
CA TYR A 251 15.47 67.42 15.55
C TYR A 251 15.08 65.99 15.88
N TYR A 252 14.02 65.54 15.22
CA TYR A 252 13.66 64.10 15.16
C TYR A 252 13.01 63.78 13.82
N VAL A 253 13.14 62.49 13.46
CA VAL A 253 12.48 61.91 12.31
C VAL A 253 11.36 61.00 12.79
N ARG A 254 10.16 61.18 12.24
CA ARG A 254 8.95 60.37 12.53
C ARG A 254 8.40 59.78 11.25
N GLU A 255 7.93 58.56 11.32
CA GLU A 255 7.20 57.93 10.21
C GLU A 255 5.80 58.48 10.12
N LEU A 256 5.37 58.88 8.92
CA LEU A 256 4.06 59.54 8.68
C LEU A 256 3.06 58.63 8.00
N ALA A 257 3.52 57.84 7.03
CA ALA A 257 2.69 56.92 6.26
C ALA A 257 3.51 55.82 5.62
N GLY A 258 2.89 54.75 5.26
CA GLY A 258 3.51 53.61 4.56
C GLY A 258 2.49 52.86 3.68
N PRO A 259 2.96 51.92 2.89
CA PRO A 259 2.10 51.01 2.16
C PRO A 259 1.15 50.24 3.09
N GLU A 260 0.01 49.80 2.59
CA GLU A 260 -0.94 48.94 3.33
C GLU A 260 -0.29 47.60 3.71
N GLY A 261 -0.70 47.04 4.84
CA GLY A 261 -0.25 45.73 5.33
C GLY A 261 0.84 45.78 6.38
N TRP A 262 1.39 46.96 6.68
CA TRP A 262 2.41 47.13 7.75
C TRP A 262 1.92 48.06 8.85
N LYS A 263 2.33 47.77 10.07
CA LYS A 263 2.16 48.69 11.22
C LYS A 263 3.18 49.79 11.12
N LEU A 264 2.74 51.08 11.23
CA LEU A 264 3.63 52.19 11.24
C LEU A 264 4.43 52.25 12.57
N SER A 265 5.69 52.73 12.49
CA SER A 265 6.52 52.97 13.68
C SER A 265 6.06 54.27 14.39
N GLU A 266 5.77 54.17 15.67
CA GLU A 266 5.44 55.32 16.52
C GLU A 266 6.71 55.95 17.15
N THR A 267 7.90 55.48 16.80
CA THR A 267 9.17 55.93 17.39
C THR A 267 9.67 57.22 16.74
N ASP A 268 10.00 58.22 17.58
CA ASP A 268 10.72 59.43 17.17
C ASP A 268 12.21 59.18 17.23
N TYR A 269 12.89 59.40 16.09
CA TYR A 269 14.34 59.20 15.96
C TYR A 269 15.06 60.53 16.16
N LEU A 270 15.54 60.75 17.36
CA LEU A 270 16.18 62.03 17.80
C LEU A 270 17.55 62.19 17.16
N LEU A 271 17.89 63.44 16.76
CA LEU A 271 19.17 63.80 16.21
C LEU A 271 19.50 65.26 16.57
N VAL A 272 20.78 65.62 16.46
CA VAL A 272 21.27 67.00 16.63
C VAL A 272 22.01 67.38 15.36
N ILE A 273 21.70 68.57 14.80
CA ILE A 273 22.45 69.15 13.70
C ILE A 273 23.49 70.09 14.32
N SER A 274 24.74 69.74 14.15
CA SER A 274 25.90 70.55 14.64
C SER A 274 27.13 70.35 13.75
N ASP A 275 28.13 71.15 13.91
CA ASP A 275 29.43 71.06 13.19
C ASP A 275 30.20 69.77 13.54
N ASP A 276 29.83 69.07 14.61
CA ASP A 276 30.46 67.79 14.96
C ASP A 276 30.31 66.74 13.88
N PHE A 277 29.32 66.94 12.99
CA PHE A 277 29.01 66.03 11.86
C PHE A 277 29.46 66.59 10.50
N HIS A 278 30.31 67.65 10.52
CA HIS A 278 30.86 68.25 9.31
C HIS A 278 31.87 67.30 8.64
N THR A 279 31.73 67.15 7.32
CA THR A 279 32.59 66.28 6.52
C THR A 279 33.61 67.11 5.70
N GLU A 280 34.68 66.45 5.22
CA GLU A 280 35.64 67.03 4.30
C GLU A 280 35.04 67.58 2.98
N HIS A 281 33.78 67.18 2.68
CA HIS A 281 33.06 67.61 1.49
C HIS A 281 32.19 68.86 1.74
N ASN A 282 32.36 69.55 2.83
CA ASN A 282 31.59 70.77 3.20
C ASN A 282 30.06 70.43 3.30
N GLU A 283 29.73 69.37 3.96
CA GLU A 283 28.36 68.94 4.24
C GLU A 283 28.24 68.41 5.69
N ILE A 284 27.16 68.66 6.37
CA ILE A 284 26.82 68.05 7.64
C ILE A 284 26.14 66.73 7.27
N VAL A 285 26.71 65.57 7.66
CA VAL A 285 26.15 64.22 7.37
C VAL A 285 25.79 63.52 8.66
N ILE A 286 24.54 63.28 8.84
CA ILE A 286 23.97 62.52 9.97
C ILE A 286 23.39 61.21 9.48
N ASN A 287 23.99 60.10 9.90
CA ASN A 287 23.47 58.78 9.63
C ASN A 287 22.85 58.22 10.92
N LEU A 288 21.57 57.84 10.83
CA LEU A 288 20.90 57.11 11.88
C LEU A 288 21.12 55.62 11.63
N ASP A 289 22.04 55.01 12.40
CA ASP A 289 22.55 53.66 12.14
C ASP A 289 21.58 52.53 12.47
N VAL A 290 20.47 52.81 13.15
CA VAL A 290 19.45 51.83 13.49
C VAL A 290 18.33 51.88 12.44
N PRO A 291 18.09 50.78 11.70
CA PRO A 291 17.03 50.77 10.72
C PRO A 291 15.64 50.87 11.40
N VAL A 292 14.74 51.62 10.78
CA VAL A 292 13.33 51.64 11.15
C VAL A 292 12.68 50.44 10.56
N VAL A 293 12.13 49.55 11.40
CA VAL A 293 11.49 48.31 10.98
C VAL A 293 9.99 48.43 11.15
N ASN A 294 9.21 48.19 10.08
CA ASN A 294 7.76 48.03 10.21
C ASN A 294 7.41 46.57 10.21
N GLU A 295 6.62 46.16 11.21
CA GLU A 295 6.07 44.82 11.33
C GLU A 295 4.96 44.61 10.31
N LEU A 296 4.97 43.44 9.67
CA LEU A 296 3.88 42.99 8.81
C LEU A 296 2.64 42.70 9.67
N ILE A 297 1.46 43.13 9.20
CA ILE A 297 0.19 42.73 9.84
C ILE A 297 -0.07 41.27 9.52
N HIS A 298 0.05 40.37 10.49
CA HIS A 298 -0.15 38.95 10.37
C HIS A 298 -0.65 38.35 11.68
N ASN A 299 -1.09 37.10 11.62
CA ASN A 299 -1.30 36.26 12.79
C ASN A 299 -0.56 34.95 12.64
N ASP A 300 -0.01 34.41 13.73
CA ASP A 300 0.58 33.08 13.74
C ASP A 300 -0.52 32.03 13.77
N VAL A 301 -0.69 31.34 12.64
CA VAL A 301 -1.72 30.31 12.44
C VAL A 301 -1.13 28.94 12.69
N ARG A 302 -1.88 28.08 13.37
CA ARG A 302 -1.61 26.64 13.51
C ARG A 302 -2.82 25.85 13.01
N VAL A 303 -2.58 24.90 12.10
CA VAL A 303 -3.60 23.95 11.65
C VAL A 303 -3.49 22.71 12.52
N SER A 304 -4.61 22.20 13.02
CA SER A 304 -4.66 21.00 13.82
C SER A 304 -5.17 19.80 13.03
N LYS A 305 -4.78 18.62 13.46
CA LYS A 305 -5.21 17.34 12.96
C LYS A 305 -5.79 16.49 14.08
N THR A 306 -7.01 15.98 13.86
CA THR A 306 -7.71 15.15 14.85
C THR A 306 -8.33 13.91 14.20
N ASP A 307 -8.76 12.95 15.02
CA ASP A 307 -9.72 11.94 14.58
C ASP A 307 -11.11 12.57 14.36
N LEU A 308 -12.04 11.82 13.79
CA LEU A 308 -13.42 12.29 13.55
C LEU A 308 -14.16 12.70 14.82
N THR A 309 -13.80 12.17 15.98
CA THR A 309 -14.42 12.52 17.25
C THR A 309 -13.92 13.85 17.79
N GLY A 310 -12.76 14.32 17.31
CA GLY A 310 -12.07 15.51 17.80
C GLY A 310 -11.38 15.30 19.14
N SER A 311 -11.31 14.07 19.64
CA SER A 311 -10.73 13.73 20.93
C SER A 311 -9.23 13.52 20.88
N ASP A 312 -8.77 12.87 19.83
CA ASP A 312 -7.36 12.52 19.64
C ASP A 312 -6.72 13.43 18.61
N TYR A 313 -5.64 14.09 19.01
CA TYR A 313 -4.79 14.85 18.12
C TYR A 313 -3.81 13.91 17.41
N LEU A 314 -3.72 14.03 16.08
CA LEU A 314 -2.99 13.08 15.25
C LEU A 314 -1.66 13.67 14.77
N PRO A 315 -0.52 13.11 15.21
CA PRO A 315 0.81 13.52 14.75
C PRO A 315 1.15 12.92 13.38
N HIS A 316 2.24 13.42 12.79
CA HIS A 316 2.87 12.88 11.58
C HIS A 316 1.96 12.88 10.32
N THR A 317 1.00 13.80 10.30
CA THR A 317 0.14 14.03 9.14
C THR A 317 0.77 15.11 8.26
N LEU A 318 0.95 14.85 6.97
CA LEU A 318 1.44 15.86 6.03
C LEU A 318 0.26 16.70 5.52
N ILE A 319 0.28 17.99 5.85
CA ILE A 319 -0.74 18.94 5.43
C ILE A 319 -0.11 20.04 4.59
N GLU A 320 -0.79 20.44 3.53
CA GLU A 320 -0.45 21.56 2.66
C GLU A 320 -1.45 22.70 2.87
N VAL A 321 -0.93 23.92 3.12
CA VAL A 321 -1.72 25.15 3.25
C VAL A 321 -1.38 26.07 2.10
N LYS A 322 -2.39 26.63 1.45
CA LYS A 322 -2.25 27.56 0.32
C LYS A 322 -2.94 28.88 0.60
N SER A 323 -2.32 29.95 0.12
CA SER A 323 -2.94 31.28 0.06
C SER A 323 -3.95 31.38 -1.08
N ALA A 324 -4.72 32.46 -1.12
CA ALA A 324 -5.78 32.68 -2.10
C ALA A 324 -5.30 32.69 -3.56
N ASP A 325 -4.04 33.02 -3.81
CA ASP A 325 -3.39 32.97 -5.13
C ASP A 325 -2.92 31.56 -5.52
N GLY A 326 -3.16 30.57 -4.66
CA GLY A 326 -2.81 29.16 -4.89
C GLY A 326 -1.37 28.80 -4.57
N GLN A 327 -0.59 29.73 -3.99
CA GLN A 327 0.79 29.39 -3.55
C GLN A 327 0.76 28.59 -2.26
N THR A 328 1.60 27.57 -2.18
CA THR A 328 1.81 26.83 -0.93
C THR A 328 2.62 27.70 0.04
N VAL A 329 2.01 28.00 1.18
CA VAL A 329 2.63 28.81 2.25
C VAL A 329 3.16 27.97 3.39
N LEU A 330 2.59 26.80 3.61
CA LEU A 330 3.09 25.81 4.55
C LEU A 330 2.81 24.42 4.01
N LYS A 331 3.78 23.54 4.09
CA LYS A 331 3.64 22.11 3.85
C LYS A 331 4.57 21.38 4.78
N ASP A 332 4.02 20.76 5.81
CA ASP A 332 4.81 20.08 6.81
C ASP A 332 3.99 18.99 7.52
N TYR A 333 4.64 18.21 8.34
CA TYR A 333 4.03 17.22 9.20
C TYR A 333 3.53 17.86 10.50
N THR A 334 2.39 17.36 11.00
CA THR A 334 1.95 17.68 12.37
C THR A 334 2.92 17.10 13.38
N GLY A 335 3.23 17.89 14.40
CA GLY A 335 4.04 17.48 15.54
C GLY A 335 3.31 16.49 16.46
N ASP A 336 3.98 16.08 17.55
CA ASP A 336 3.42 15.17 18.56
C ASP A 336 2.15 15.72 19.24
N ASP A 337 1.93 17.04 19.18
CA ASP A 337 0.73 17.71 19.66
C ASP A 337 -0.42 17.73 18.62
N GLY A 338 -0.22 17.14 17.45
CA GLY A 338 -1.17 17.11 16.34
C GLY A 338 -1.39 18.44 15.63
N TYR A 339 -0.48 19.40 15.80
CA TYR A 339 -0.52 20.69 15.11
C TYR A 339 0.62 20.83 14.12
N LEU A 340 0.35 21.54 13.02
CA LEU A 340 1.42 22.06 12.16
C LEU A 340 2.26 23.08 12.90
N PRO A 341 3.52 23.30 12.48
CA PRO A 341 4.27 24.48 12.89
C PRO A 341 3.45 25.75 12.66
N ALA A 342 3.58 26.71 13.58
CA ALA A 342 2.96 28.01 13.37
C ALA A 342 3.60 28.72 12.18
N PHE A 343 2.79 29.39 11.38
CA PHE A 343 3.28 30.21 10.27
C PHE A 343 2.59 31.57 10.27
N PRO A 344 3.29 32.63 9.87
CA PRO A 344 2.70 33.97 9.77
C PRO A 344 1.73 34.03 8.58
N ALA A 345 0.46 34.28 8.84
CA ALA A 345 -0.58 34.43 7.84
C ALA A 345 -1.06 35.88 7.80
N VAL A 346 -0.99 36.51 6.63
CA VAL A 346 -1.52 37.85 6.38
C VAL A 346 -3.03 37.79 6.16
N PRO A 347 -3.77 38.92 6.27
CA PRO A 347 -5.20 38.95 5.95
C PRO A 347 -5.51 38.38 4.57
N GLY A 348 -6.47 37.45 4.53
CA GLY A 348 -6.85 36.74 3.30
C GLY A 348 -7.41 35.36 3.54
N LYS A 349 -7.80 34.70 2.45
CA LYS A 349 -8.33 33.34 2.46
C LYS A 349 -7.22 32.32 2.26
N TYR A 350 -7.29 31.26 3.04
CA TYR A 350 -6.37 30.13 2.97
C TYR A 350 -7.16 28.85 2.77
N THR A 351 -6.64 27.97 1.93
CA THR A 351 -7.14 26.60 1.83
C THR A 351 -6.08 25.65 2.38
N TYR A 352 -6.52 24.54 2.93
CA TYR A 352 -5.62 23.52 3.42
C TYR A 352 -6.19 22.13 3.17
N ARG A 353 -5.30 21.21 2.88
CA ARG A 353 -5.64 19.82 2.60
C ARG A 353 -4.60 18.89 3.17
N GLU A 354 -5.03 17.71 3.49
CA GLU A 354 -4.13 16.63 3.81
C GLU A 354 -3.46 16.10 2.54
N VAL A 355 -2.19 15.80 2.62
CA VAL A 355 -1.37 15.22 1.54
C VAL A 355 -1.04 13.77 1.86
N LEU A 356 -0.71 13.49 3.13
CA LEU A 356 -0.49 12.14 3.65
C LEU A 356 -1.16 12.03 5.01
N ALA A 357 -2.01 11.01 5.17
CA ALA A 357 -2.67 10.70 6.43
C ALA A 357 -1.66 10.14 7.45
N PRO A 358 -1.95 10.20 8.75
CA PRO A 358 -1.16 9.50 9.74
C PRO A 358 -1.40 7.99 9.69
N GLU A 359 -0.46 7.22 10.25
CA GLU A 359 -0.53 5.77 10.26
C GLU A 359 -1.81 5.26 10.95
N GLY A 360 -2.55 4.40 10.26
CA GLY A 360 -3.82 3.85 10.75
C GLY A 360 -5.06 4.66 10.39
N TYR A 361 -4.92 5.75 9.66
CA TYR A 361 -6.03 6.62 9.23
C TYR A 361 -6.08 6.73 7.70
N GLU A 362 -7.28 7.02 7.17
CA GLU A 362 -7.46 7.30 5.75
C GLU A 362 -7.15 8.76 5.42
N LEU A 363 -6.78 9.02 4.18
CA LEU A 363 -6.55 10.37 3.69
C LEU A 363 -7.86 11.15 3.61
N CYS A 364 -7.93 12.31 4.30
CA CYS A 364 -9.00 13.28 4.10
C CYS A 364 -8.82 13.99 2.77
N VAL A 365 -9.61 13.63 1.78
CA VAL A 365 -9.56 14.24 0.44
C VAL A 365 -10.26 15.58 0.34
N THR A 366 -10.91 16.04 1.42
CA THR A 366 -11.66 17.31 1.45
C THR A 366 -10.72 18.47 1.63
N GLU A 367 -10.73 19.43 0.72
CA GLU A 367 -10.07 20.71 0.90
C GLU A 367 -10.90 21.60 1.82
N LEU A 368 -10.29 22.13 2.85
CA LEU A 368 -10.90 22.98 3.87
C LEU A 368 -10.37 24.41 3.74
N ALA A 369 -11.00 25.36 4.41
CA ALA A 369 -10.60 26.77 4.35
C ALA A 369 -10.79 27.48 5.67
N PHE A 370 -9.94 28.50 5.90
CA PHE A 370 -10.11 29.53 6.93
C PHE A 370 -9.78 30.89 6.33
N GLU A 371 -10.15 31.95 7.04
CA GLU A 371 -9.86 33.32 6.64
C GLU A 371 -9.15 34.06 7.77
N VAL A 372 -8.16 34.87 7.44
CA VAL A 372 -7.55 35.84 8.35
C VAL A 372 -8.13 37.21 7.99
N ASN A 373 -8.78 37.86 8.94
CA ASN A 373 -9.39 39.17 8.73
C ASN A 373 -8.35 40.32 8.74
N ALA A 374 -8.77 41.54 8.52
CA ALA A 374 -7.88 42.71 8.45
C ALA A 374 -7.15 42.99 9.76
N GLU A 375 -7.72 42.58 10.88
CA GLU A 375 -7.12 42.70 12.22
C GLU A 375 -6.14 41.53 12.54
N GLY A 376 -5.98 40.59 11.60
CA GLY A 376 -5.13 39.41 11.78
C GLY A 376 -5.80 38.28 12.57
N GLN A 377 -7.13 38.28 12.75
CA GLN A 377 -7.85 37.22 13.49
C GLN A 377 -8.29 36.12 12.54
N ILE A 378 -8.31 34.89 13.04
CA ILE A 378 -8.75 33.72 12.25
C ILE A 378 -10.28 33.58 12.33
N GLU A 379 -10.90 33.51 11.17
CA GLU A 379 -12.33 33.17 11.02
C GLU A 379 -12.45 31.76 10.42
N GLY A 380 -13.23 30.87 11.09
CA GLY A 380 -13.40 29.48 10.70
C GLY A 380 -12.63 28.49 11.57
N LYS A 381 -12.58 27.24 11.13
CA LYS A 381 -11.83 26.16 11.81
C LYS A 381 -10.62 25.78 10.98
N ALA A 382 -9.48 25.77 11.60
CA ALA A 382 -8.24 25.25 11.02
C ALA A 382 -7.94 23.83 11.55
N THR A 383 -8.85 22.89 11.30
CA THR A 383 -8.74 21.50 11.75
C THR A 383 -9.10 20.54 10.62
N VAL A 384 -8.25 19.51 10.40
CA VAL A 384 -8.52 18.35 9.55
C VAL A 384 -8.88 17.17 10.44
N ALA A 385 -9.91 16.41 10.09
CA ALA A 385 -10.34 15.24 10.84
C ALA A 385 -10.39 14.00 9.94
N ASP A 386 -9.82 12.87 10.40
CA ASP A 386 -9.77 11.60 9.66
C ASP A 386 -10.56 10.48 10.33
N ASP A 387 -11.07 9.57 9.49
CA ASP A 387 -11.52 8.25 9.92
C ASP A 387 -10.33 7.25 9.90
N TYR A 388 -10.51 6.14 10.60
CA TYR A 388 -9.52 5.06 10.55
C TYR A 388 -9.46 4.42 9.16
N THR A 389 -8.27 3.89 8.80
CA THR A 389 -8.17 3.00 7.63
C THR A 389 -9.15 1.86 7.77
N ARG A 390 -9.95 1.64 6.73
CA ARG A 390 -10.91 0.54 6.64
C ARG A 390 -10.99 0.04 5.21
N PHE A 391 -10.97 -1.27 5.04
CA PHE A 391 -11.24 -1.91 3.77
C PHE A 391 -11.83 -3.30 4.00
N SER A 392 -12.50 -3.83 3.00
CA SER A 392 -13.13 -5.14 3.10
C SER A 392 -12.93 -5.98 1.85
N LEU A 393 -13.06 -7.29 2.02
CA LEU A 393 -13.26 -8.28 0.98
C LEU A 393 -14.68 -8.82 1.06
N LEU A 394 -15.20 -9.30 -0.06
CA LEU A 394 -16.44 -10.06 -0.09
C LEU A 394 -16.14 -11.55 -0.23
N LYS A 395 -16.62 -12.36 0.70
CA LYS A 395 -16.51 -13.81 0.70
C LYS A 395 -17.81 -14.45 0.31
N VAL A 396 -17.79 -15.28 -0.75
CA VAL A 396 -18.99 -15.94 -1.31
C VAL A 396 -18.71 -17.43 -1.60
N ASP A 397 -19.77 -18.18 -1.84
CA ASP A 397 -19.72 -19.53 -2.40
C ASP A 397 -19.76 -19.50 -3.96
N GLU A 398 -19.73 -20.68 -4.58
CA GLU A 398 -19.82 -20.88 -6.04
C GLU A 398 -21.13 -20.38 -6.67
N TYR A 399 -22.12 -20.04 -5.87
CA TYR A 399 -23.42 -19.49 -6.29
C TYR A 399 -23.51 -17.98 -5.96
N HIS A 400 -22.37 -17.35 -5.61
CA HIS A 400 -22.28 -15.95 -5.16
C HIS A 400 -23.10 -15.63 -3.91
N LYS A 401 -23.42 -16.62 -3.10
CA LYS A 401 -24.07 -16.42 -1.80
C LYS A 401 -23.02 -16.08 -0.75
N PRO A 402 -23.26 -15.07 0.10
CA PRO A 402 -22.33 -14.73 1.17
C PRO A 402 -21.98 -15.89 2.09
N LEU A 403 -20.69 -16.05 2.39
CA LEU A 403 -20.17 -17.03 3.34
C LEU A 403 -19.69 -16.34 4.61
N ALA A 404 -20.38 -16.57 5.73
CA ALA A 404 -20.00 -16.08 7.06
C ALA A 404 -19.09 -17.09 7.77
N GLY A 405 -18.14 -16.60 8.59
CA GLY A 405 -17.31 -17.44 9.45
C GLY A 405 -15.99 -17.91 8.82
N VAL A 406 -15.64 -17.45 7.64
CA VAL A 406 -14.34 -17.72 7.00
C VAL A 406 -13.29 -16.78 7.59
N GLU A 407 -12.15 -17.31 8.02
CA GLU A 407 -11.08 -16.54 8.65
C GLU A 407 -10.02 -16.10 7.64
N PHE A 408 -9.65 -14.84 7.71
CA PHE A 408 -8.61 -14.22 6.90
C PHE A 408 -7.52 -13.63 7.75
N GLY A 409 -6.29 -13.69 7.24
CA GLY A 409 -5.14 -13.01 7.79
C GLY A 409 -4.64 -11.93 6.85
N LEU A 410 -4.20 -10.82 7.42
CA LEU A 410 -3.46 -9.76 6.75
C LEU A 410 -1.98 -9.93 7.09
N PHE A 411 -1.14 -10.17 6.11
CA PHE A 411 0.26 -10.52 6.28
C PHE A 411 1.18 -9.47 5.67
N ARG A 412 2.25 -9.15 6.36
CA ARG A 412 3.37 -8.36 5.84
C ARG A 412 4.18 -9.17 4.82
N GLU A 413 5.06 -8.50 4.09
CA GLU A 413 5.97 -9.17 3.12
C GLU A 413 6.90 -10.21 3.78
N ASP A 414 7.25 -10.02 5.04
CA ASP A 414 8.07 -10.96 5.82
C ASP A 414 7.29 -12.19 6.32
N GLY A 415 5.99 -12.26 6.01
CA GLY A 415 5.09 -13.32 6.45
C GLY A 415 4.51 -13.13 7.85
N THR A 416 4.80 -12.03 8.53
CA THR A 416 4.21 -11.72 9.84
C THR A 416 2.74 -11.35 9.69
N GLN A 417 1.87 -11.97 10.47
CA GLN A 417 0.46 -11.63 10.50
C GLN A 417 0.23 -10.32 11.28
N GLN A 418 -0.28 -9.31 10.58
CA GLN A 418 -0.59 -7.99 11.13
C GLN A 418 -1.98 -7.96 11.79
N ALA A 419 -2.96 -8.58 11.17
CA ALA A 419 -4.33 -8.59 11.63
C ALA A 419 -5.04 -9.85 11.16
N SER A 420 -6.18 -10.15 11.78
CA SER A 420 -7.11 -11.18 11.32
C SER A 420 -8.53 -10.62 11.32
N ALA A 421 -9.35 -11.16 10.42
CA ALA A 421 -10.77 -10.82 10.34
C ALA A 421 -11.56 -12.06 9.90
N VAL A 422 -12.83 -12.07 10.26
CA VAL A 422 -13.77 -13.16 9.94
C VAL A 422 -14.91 -12.58 9.11
N SER A 423 -15.32 -13.29 8.09
CA SER A 423 -16.45 -12.87 7.28
C SER A 423 -17.76 -12.85 8.09
N ASP A 424 -18.51 -11.77 7.96
CA ASP A 424 -19.81 -11.59 8.62
C ASP A 424 -20.95 -12.26 7.86
N GLU A 425 -22.20 -12.06 8.31
CA GLU A 425 -23.41 -12.62 7.68
C GLU A 425 -23.62 -12.11 6.24
N LYS A 426 -23.00 -11.01 5.84
CA LYS A 426 -23.03 -10.48 4.47
C LYS A 426 -21.82 -10.94 3.65
N GLY A 427 -20.96 -11.76 4.22
CA GLY A 427 -19.71 -12.21 3.63
C GLY A 427 -18.59 -11.18 3.66
N LEU A 428 -18.75 -10.05 4.36
CA LEU A 428 -17.74 -9.01 4.42
C LEU A 428 -16.65 -9.38 5.44
N VAL A 429 -15.41 -9.32 5.00
CA VAL A 429 -14.19 -9.46 5.80
C VAL A 429 -13.58 -8.07 5.92
N THR A 430 -13.71 -7.43 7.07
CA THR A 430 -13.31 -6.05 7.28
C THR A 430 -12.05 -5.95 8.13
N PHE A 431 -11.09 -5.16 7.66
CA PHE A 431 -9.88 -4.79 8.39
C PHE A 431 -9.94 -3.30 8.69
N GLU A 432 -9.56 -2.94 9.92
CA GLU A 432 -9.58 -1.55 10.40
C GLU A 432 -8.29 -1.22 11.14
N LYS A 433 -7.94 0.06 11.16
CA LYS A 433 -6.76 0.60 11.87
C LYS A 433 -5.45 -0.07 11.46
N ILE A 434 -5.29 -0.26 10.16
CA ILE A 434 -4.11 -0.93 9.64
C ILE A 434 -2.98 0.08 9.42
N PRO A 435 -1.79 -0.16 10.00
CA PRO A 435 -0.62 0.67 9.83
C PRO A 435 -0.12 0.72 8.37
N TYR A 436 0.79 1.64 8.08
CA TYR A 436 1.46 1.69 6.79
C TYR A 436 2.20 0.39 6.47
N GLY A 437 2.14 -0.01 5.24
CA GLY A 437 2.84 -1.19 4.74
C GLY A 437 2.20 -1.77 3.49
N THR A 438 2.93 -2.68 2.87
CA THR A 438 2.41 -3.55 1.83
C THR A 438 2.01 -4.86 2.46
N TYR A 439 0.80 -5.26 2.21
CA TYR A 439 0.21 -6.44 2.82
C TYR A 439 -0.36 -7.38 1.77
N THR A 440 -0.52 -8.62 2.20
CA THR A 440 -1.24 -9.66 1.46
C THR A 440 -2.34 -10.20 2.33
N ILE A 441 -3.58 -10.17 1.83
CA ILE A 441 -4.72 -10.80 2.46
C ILE A 441 -4.84 -12.20 1.91
N GLN A 442 -4.99 -13.18 2.79
CA GLN A 442 -5.23 -14.57 2.40
C GLN A 442 -6.15 -15.25 3.40
N GLU A 443 -6.91 -16.20 2.92
CA GLU A 443 -7.73 -17.05 3.76
C GLU A 443 -6.83 -17.93 4.65
N THR A 444 -7.07 -17.92 5.94
CA THR A 444 -6.34 -18.74 6.90
C THR A 444 -7.10 -20.01 7.24
N LYS A 445 -8.43 -19.91 7.32
CA LYS A 445 -9.30 -21.04 7.63
C LYS A 445 -10.63 -20.93 6.89
N THR A 446 -11.01 -22.00 6.21
CA THR A 446 -12.29 -22.12 5.53
C THR A 446 -13.37 -22.70 6.42
N LEU A 447 -14.60 -22.76 5.92
CA LEU A 447 -15.71 -23.46 6.54
C LEU A 447 -15.65 -24.96 6.28
N THR A 448 -16.28 -25.71 7.20
CA THR A 448 -16.51 -27.16 7.03
C THR A 448 -17.17 -27.46 5.69
N GLY A 449 -16.59 -28.40 4.95
CA GLY A 449 -17.08 -28.81 3.65
C GLY A 449 -16.70 -27.93 2.47
N TYR A 450 -15.98 -26.81 2.69
CA TYR A 450 -15.50 -25.94 1.63
C TYR A 450 -14.00 -26.08 1.43
N LEU A 451 -13.58 -25.92 0.19
CA LEU A 451 -12.17 -25.86 -0.16
C LEU A 451 -11.64 -24.44 0.10
N LYS A 452 -10.46 -24.35 0.71
CA LYS A 452 -9.79 -23.09 0.99
C LYS A 452 -9.36 -22.39 -0.28
N ASN A 453 -9.59 -21.09 -0.34
CA ASN A 453 -9.10 -20.26 -1.44
C ASN A 453 -7.68 -19.77 -1.13
N PHE A 454 -6.73 -20.08 -1.99
CA PHE A 454 -5.33 -19.70 -1.87
C PHE A 454 -4.99 -18.39 -2.57
N THR A 455 -5.98 -17.71 -3.14
CA THR A 455 -5.76 -16.40 -3.77
C THR A 455 -5.25 -15.41 -2.76
N LYS A 456 -4.17 -14.74 -3.13
CA LYS A 456 -3.56 -13.68 -2.35
C LYS A 456 -3.99 -12.34 -2.92
N VAL A 457 -4.59 -11.50 -2.09
CA VAL A 457 -5.01 -10.15 -2.47
C VAL A 457 -4.01 -9.15 -1.91
N PRO A 458 -3.20 -8.50 -2.75
CA PRO A 458 -2.27 -7.48 -2.29
C PRO A 458 -3.02 -6.19 -1.99
N ILE A 459 -2.57 -5.47 -0.96
CA ILE A 459 -3.01 -4.12 -0.64
C ILE A 459 -1.85 -3.33 -0.07
N THR A 460 -1.74 -2.07 -0.47
CA THR A 460 -0.77 -1.13 0.10
C THR A 460 -1.52 -0.05 0.85
N ILE A 461 -1.13 0.17 2.08
CA ILE A 461 -1.62 1.25 2.94
C ILE A 461 -0.46 2.22 3.10
N ASP A 462 -0.65 3.43 2.65
CA ASP A 462 0.30 4.53 2.81
C ASP A 462 -0.45 5.82 3.16
N GLY A 463 0.25 6.92 3.29
CA GLY A 463 -0.35 8.21 3.64
C GLY A 463 -1.33 8.78 2.59
N THR A 464 -1.48 8.12 1.45
CA THR A 464 -2.44 8.50 0.40
C THR A 464 -3.67 7.58 0.35
N PHE A 465 -3.75 6.61 1.26
CA PHE A 465 -4.81 5.63 1.27
C PHE A 465 -6.16 6.26 1.62
N VAL A 466 -7.16 5.95 0.80
CA VAL A 466 -8.57 6.34 1.01
C VAL A 466 -9.40 5.09 1.13
N ASN A 467 -10.30 5.03 2.10
CA ASN A 467 -11.17 3.89 2.34
C ASN A 467 -12.01 3.55 1.10
N PRO A 468 -11.88 2.33 0.54
CA PRO A 468 -12.70 1.91 -0.58
C PRO A 468 -14.19 1.85 -0.19
N LYS A 469 -15.06 2.36 -1.05
CA LYS A 469 -16.51 2.31 -0.84
C LYS A 469 -17.10 0.91 -1.06
N GLU A 470 -16.42 0.11 -1.87
CA GLU A 470 -16.80 -1.25 -2.23
C GLU A 470 -15.70 -2.23 -1.77
N PRO A 471 -16.01 -3.51 -1.58
CA PRO A 471 -15.01 -4.52 -1.30
C PRO A 471 -13.91 -4.53 -2.37
N ILE A 472 -12.64 -4.58 -1.95
CA ILE A 472 -11.48 -4.53 -2.86
C ILE A 472 -11.32 -5.78 -3.70
N ALA A 473 -11.91 -6.89 -3.27
CA ALA A 473 -11.96 -8.15 -4.02
C ALA A 473 -13.14 -9.00 -3.56
N THR A 474 -13.61 -9.90 -4.45
CA THR A 474 -14.52 -10.97 -4.12
C THR A 474 -13.75 -12.28 -4.20
N LEU A 475 -13.81 -13.09 -3.15
CA LEU A 475 -13.17 -14.39 -3.08
C LEU A 475 -14.25 -15.47 -2.93
N GLU A 476 -14.14 -16.47 -3.77
CA GLU A 476 -15.10 -17.59 -3.83
C GLU A 476 -14.51 -18.85 -3.18
N ASN A 477 -15.27 -19.57 -2.39
CA ASN A 477 -14.98 -20.93 -2.01
C ASN A 477 -16.04 -21.85 -2.59
N CYS A 478 -15.62 -22.96 -3.13
CA CYS A 478 -16.54 -24.02 -3.58
C CYS A 478 -16.56 -25.15 -2.54
N GLN A 479 -17.70 -25.81 -2.44
CA GLN A 479 -17.77 -27.06 -1.68
C GLN A 479 -16.85 -28.11 -2.31
N SER A 480 -16.25 -28.94 -1.46
CA SER A 480 -15.52 -30.12 -1.94
C SER A 480 -16.44 -31.08 -2.64
N VAL A 481 -16.02 -31.66 -3.76
CA VAL A 481 -16.78 -32.63 -4.51
C VAL A 481 -15.92 -33.85 -4.82
N ILE A 482 -16.30 -35.02 -4.31
CA ILE A 482 -15.70 -36.30 -4.70
C ILE A 482 -16.64 -36.99 -5.66
N LEU A 483 -16.15 -37.35 -6.83
CA LEU A 483 -16.90 -38.04 -7.87
C LEU A 483 -16.49 -39.52 -7.93
N ILE A 484 -17.48 -40.43 -7.99
CA ILE A 484 -17.28 -41.84 -8.27
C ILE A 484 -18.09 -42.20 -9.51
N GLN A 485 -17.44 -42.80 -10.48
CA GLN A 485 -18.10 -43.33 -11.67
C GLN A 485 -18.51 -44.79 -11.43
N LYS A 486 -19.78 -45.10 -11.59
CA LYS A 486 -20.34 -46.44 -11.49
C LYS A 486 -20.68 -46.99 -12.83
N VAL A 487 -20.11 -48.13 -13.20
CA VAL A 487 -20.34 -48.80 -14.49
C VAL A 487 -20.46 -50.33 -14.34
N ASP A 488 -20.99 -50.98 -15.38
CA ASP A 488 -20.90 -52.43 -15.54
C ASP A 488 -19.56 -52.86 -16.19
N GLN A 489 -19.42 -54.17 -16.40
CA GLN A 489 -18.22 -54.75 -17.05
C GLN A 489 -18.07 -54.32 -18.53
N ASN A 490 -19.06 -53.73 -19.14
CA ASN A 490 -19.06 -53.22 -20.52
C ASN A 490 -18.87 -51.70 -20.56
N ASN A 491 -18.60 -51.10 -19.41
CA ASN A 491 -18.45 -49.63 -19.21
C ASN A 491 -19.77 -48.85 -19.43
N THR A 492 -20.93 -49.52 -19.23
CA THR A 492 -22.23 -48.87 -19.23
C THR A 492 -22.53 -48.27 -17.87
N ALA A 493 -22.98 -47.03 -17.84
CA ALA A 493 -23.32 -46.31 -16.60
C ALA A 493 -24.40 -47.04 -15.81
N LEU A 494 -24.25 -47.18 -14.51
CA LEU A 494 -25.18 -47.78 -13.60
C LEU A 494 -25.77 -46.79 -12.62
N GLN A 495 -27.08 -46.58 -12.72
CA GLN A 495 -27.85 -45.74 -11.80
C GLN A 495 -28.30 -46.55 -10.58
N GLY A 496 -28.34 -45.87 -9.40
CA GLY A 496 -28.95 -46.42 -8.20
C GLY A 496 -28.03 -47.23 -7.29
N ALA A 497 -26.72 -47.28 -7.59
CA ALA A 497 -25.73 -47.81 -6.67
C ALA A 497 -25.48 -46.81 -5.56
N GLU A 498 -25.52 -47.24 -4.30
CA GLU A 498 -25.26 -46.39 -3.13
C GLU A 498 -23.85 -46.60 -2.61
N PHE A 499 -23.16 -45.47 -2.35
CA PHE A 499 -21.82 -45.44 -1.80
C PHE A 499 -21.80 -44.75 -0.44
N GLY A 500 -20.97 -45.21 0.46
CA GLY A 500 -20.70 -44.61 1.74
C GLY A 500 -19.30 -44.02 1.79
N LEU A 501 -19.20 -42.75 2.27
CA LEU A 501 -17.94 -42.08 2.59
C LEU A 501 -17.63 -42.25 4.08
N TYR A 502 -16.47 -42.78 4.42
CA TYR A 502 -16.05 -43.08 5.78
C TYR A 502 -14.78 -42.29 6.12
N ASP A 503 -14.71 -41.77 7.34
CA ASP A 503 -13.51 -41.13 7.87
C ASP A 503 -12.42 -42.17 8.27
N GLU A 504 -11.26 -41.67 8.72
CA GLU A 504 -10.15 -42.54 9.17
C GLU A 504 -10.51 -43.44 10.36
N SER A 505 -11.52 -43.09 11.14
CA SER A 505 -12.03 -43.94 12.23
C SER A 505 -12.94 -45.07 11.75
N GLY A 506 -13.33 -45.04 10.49
CA GLY A 506 -14.32 -45.95 9.91
C GLY A 506 -15.76 -45.54 10.16
N LYS A 507 -16.00 -44.31 10.59
CA LYS A 507 -17.35 -43.77 10.77
C LYS A 507 -17.92 -43.33 9.41
N LEU A 508 -19.15 -43.74 9.11
CA LEU A 508 -19.88 -43.24 7.94
C LEU A 508 -20.19 -41.74 8.11
N ILE A 509 -19.74 -40.93 7.17
CA ILE A 509 -19.91 -39.47 7.16
C ILE A 509 -21.09 -39.05 6.31
N MET A 510 -21.19 -39.60 5.10
CA MET A 510 -22.29 -39.35 4.16
C MET A 510 -22.45 -40.47 3.16
N THR A 511 -23.58 -40.52 2.46
CA THR A 511 -23.83 -41.43 1.35
C THR A 511 -24.08 -40.65 0.06
N ALA A 512 -23.83 -41.30 -1.06
CA ALA A 512 -24.15 -40.79 -2.39
C ALA A 512 -24.68 -41.92 -3.27
N VAL A 513 -25.64 -41.60 -4.12
CA VAL A 513 -26.25 -42.56 -5.04
C VAL A 513 -25.89 -42.19 -6.47
N SER A 514 -25.51 -43.18 -7.29
CA SER A 514 -25.19 -42.95 -8.68
C SER A 514 -26.41 -42.52 -9.50
N ASP A 515 -26.23 -41.47 -10.27
CA ASP A 515 -27.27 -40.95 -11.18
C ASP A 515 -27.34 -41.72 -12.51
N ILE A 516 -28.13 -41.20 -13.45
CA ILE A 516 -28.33 -41.85 -14.76
C ILE A 516 -27.04 -41.92 -15.60
N GLU A 517 -26.06 -41.00 -15.35
CA GLU A 517 -24.73 -41.05 -15.94
C GLU A 517 -23.77 -41.95 -15.15
N GLY A 518 -24.24 -42.59 -14.11
CA GLY A 518 -23.48 -43.44 -13.21
C GLY A 518 -22.61 -42.66 -12.22
N MET A 519 -22.85 -41.35 -12.03
CA MET A 519 -22.04 -40.52 -11.16
C MET A 519 -22.61 -40.45 -9.74
N ALA A 520 -21.86 -40.89 -8.77
CA ALA A 520 -22.12 -40.63 -7.35
C ALA A 520 -21.27 -39.45 -6.86
N ARG A 521 -21.93 -38.47 -6.23
CA ARG A 521 -21.28 -37.19 -5.81
C ARG A 521 -21.38 -37.05 -4.31
N PHE A 522 -20.22 -36.97 -3.65
CA PHE A 522 -20.12 -36.56 -2.26
C PHE A 522 -19.75 -35.08 -2.23
N ILE A 523 -20.62 -34.23 -1.69
CA ILE A 523 -20.48 -32.77 -1.68
C ILE A 523 -20.35 -32.29 -0.25
N GLY A 524 -19.34 -31.45 0.02
CA GLY A 524 -19.16 -30.83 1.32
C GLY A 524 -18.46 -31.72 2.36
N ALA A 525 -17.58 -32.62 1.93
CA ALA A 525 -16.69 -33.32 2.83
C ALA A 525 -15.53 -32.41 3.29
N ASP A 526 -15.19 -32.48 4.57
CA ASP A 526 -14.09 -31.70 5.17
C ASP A 526 -12.71 -32.14 4.68
N TYR A 527 -11.68 -31.38 5.08
CA TYR A 527 -10.30 -31.84 4.95
C TYR A 527 -10.09 -33.11 5.78
N GLY A 528 -9.54 -34.14 5.17
CA GLY A 528 -9.33 -35.42 5.81
C GLY A 528 -8.98 -36.52 4.83
N LYS A 529 -8.72 -37.71 5.38
CA LYS A 529 -8.57 -38.94 4.60
C LYS A 529 -9.83 -39.74 4.73
N TYR A 530 -10.30 -40.23 3.61
CA TYR A 530 -11.57 -40.94 3.50
C TYR A 530 -11.38 -42.27 2.79
N THR A 531 -12.29 -43.20 3.11
CA THR A 531 -12.51 -44.39 2.31
C THR A 531 -13.92 -44.42 1.81
N ILE A 532 -14.07 -44.79 0.54
CA ILE A 532 -15.38 -44.94 -0.11
C ILE A 532 -15.60 -46.44 -0.38
N ARG A 533 -16.77 -46.89 -0.03
CA ARG A 533 -17.21 -48.27 -0.28
C ARG A 533 -18.62 -48.25 -0.83
N GLU A 534 -18.90 -49.18 -1.71
CA GLU A 534 -20.26 -49.42 -2.15
C GLU A 534 -21.08 -50.10 -1.05
N LEU A 535 -22.24 -49.57 -0.76
CA LEU A 535 -23.18 -50.07 0.23
C LEU A 535 -24.21 -51.02 -0.41
N SER A 536 -24.70 -50.61 -1.58
CA SER A 536 -25.62 -51.42 -2.39
C SER A 536 -25.35 -51.21 -3.87
N ALA A 537 -25.36 -52.27 -4.64
CA ALA A 537 -25.23 -52.22 -6.09
C ALA A 537 -26.55 -51.76 -6.76
N ALA A 538 -26.44 -51.39 -8.00
CA ALA A 538 -27.59 -51.24 -8.87
C ALA A 538 -28.33 -52.59 -9.01
N GLU A 539 -29.64 -52.51 -9.25
CA GLU A 539 -30.47 -53.71 -9.41
C GLU A 539 -29.91 -54.65 -10.50
N GLY A 540 -29.74 -55.94 -10.16
CA GLY A 540 -29.19 -56.94 -11.08
C GLY A 540 -27.66 -57.06 -11.09
N TYR A 541 -26.96 -56.35 -10.25
CA TYR A 541 -25.50 -56.35 -10.20
C TYR A 541 -24.95 -56.79 -8.82
N LEU A 542 -23.72 -57.29 -8.81
CA LEU A 542 -22.99 -57.62 -7.57
C LEU A 542 -22.36 -56.35 -6.99
N VAL A 543 -22.44 -56.14 -5.68
CA VAL A 543 -21.79 -55.07 -4.96
C VAL A 543 -20.28 -55.17 -5.10
N SER A 544 -19.62 -54.10 -5.55
CA SER A 544 -18.18 -54.07 -5.56
C SER A 544 -17.62 -54.05 -4.12
N ARG A 545 -16.55 -54.76 -3.89
CA ARG A 545 -15.79 -54.75 -2.62
C ARG A 545 -14.61 -53.81 -2.62
N ASP A 546 -14.46 -53.01 -3.67
CA ASP A 546 -13.40 -52.04 -3.80
C ASP A 546 -13.47 -51.01 -2.65
N VAL A 547 -12.32 -50.71 -2.11
CA VAL A 547 -12.14 -49.64 -1.12
C VAL A 547 -11.31 -48.57 -1.76
N ILE A 548 -11.93 -47.42 -2.01
CA ILE A 548 -11.31 -46.30 -2.66
C ILE A 548 -10.83 -45.35 -1.57
N SER A 549 -9.55 -44.97 -1.60
CA SER A 549 -9.00 -43.96 -0.68
C SER A 549 -8.94 -42.61 -1.36
N VAL A 550 -9.48 -41.59 -0.70
CA VAL A 550 -9.47 -40.19 -1.16
C VAL A 550 -8.97 -39.30 -0.05
N THR A 551 -8.10 -38.38 -0.38
CA THR A 551 -7.62 -37.37 0.57
C THR A 551 -8.07 -36.01 0.08
N ILE A 552 -8.75 -35.25 0.93
CA ILE A 552 -9.02 -33.83 0.74
C ILE A 552 -8.01 -33.10 1.60
N ASP A 553 -7.01 -32.50 0.98
CA ASP A 553 -5.99 -31.67 1.62
C ASP A 553 -5.95 -30.31 0.94
N GLU A 554 -5.02 -29.44 1.36
CA GLU A 554 -4.87 -28.09 0.78
C GLU A 554 -4.54 -28.11 -0.72
N GLY A 555 -4.07 -29.24 -1.27
CA GLY A 555 -3.83 -29.41 -2.71
C GLY A 555 -5.04 -29.97 -3.47
N TYR A 556 -6.12 -30.32 -2.78
CA TYR A 556 -7.30 -30.88 -3.41
C TYR A 556 -8.07 -29.83 -4.22
N THR A 557 -8.43 -30.21 -5.43
CA THR A 557 -9.26 -29.38 -6.31
C THR A 557 -10.40 -30.20 -6.88
N ASN A 558 -11.59 -29.64 -6.95
CA ASN A 558 -12.70 -30.24 -7.65
C ASN A 558 -12.35 -30.48 -9.12
N THR A 559 -12.72 -31.65 -9.62
CA THR A 559 -12.46 -32.04 -11.01
C THR A 559 -13.70 -32.77 -11.57
N ASP A 560 -13.91 -32.66 -12.86
CA ASP A 560 -14.94 -33.41 -13.58
C ASP A 560 -14.57 -34.90 -13.77
N LYS A 561 -13.35 -35.29 -13.38
CA LYS A 561 -12.89 -36.66 -13.46
C LYS A 561 -13.23 -37.38 -12.16
N PRO A 562 -13.85 -38.56 -12.22
CA PRO A 562 -14.10 -39.37 -11.05
C PRO A 562 -12.78 -39.81 -10.40
N ALA A 563 -12.77 -39.82 -9.07
CA ALA A 563 -11.65 -40.33 -8.26
C ALA A 563 -11.38 -41.80 -8.54
N ALA A 564 -12.44 -42.55 -8.84
CA ALA A 564 -12.37 -43.94 -9.28
C ALA A 564 -13.58 -44.33 -10.14
N THR A 565 -13.39 -45.32 -10.98
CA THR A 565 -14.47 -46.05 -11.66
C THR A 565 -14.65 -47.36 -10.94
N VAL A 566 -15.86 -47.59 -10.44
CA VAL A 566 -16.25 -48.85 -9.76
C VAL A 566 -17.09 -49.68 -10.71
N ILE A 567 -16.65 -50.94 -10.91
CA ILE A 567 -17.25 -51.84 -11.88
C ILE A 567 -18.04 -52.87 -11.11
N ASP A 568 -19.33 -52.99 -11.42
CA ASP A 568 -20.16 -54.09 -10.93
C ASP A 568 -20.37 -55.13 -12.03
N PRO A 569 -20.07 -56.37 -11.76
CA PRO A 569 -20.40 -57.43 -12.67
C PRO A 569 -21.89 -57.75 -12.57
N GLU A 570 -22.53 -57.98 -13.73
CA GLU A 570 -23.93 -58.43 -13.81
C GLU A 570 -24.07 -59.79 -13.08
N LYS A 571 -25.12 -59.93 -12.28
CA LYS A 571 -25.49 -61.17 -11.69
C LYS A 571 -26.04 -62.07 -12.79
N LYS A 572 -25.16 -62.83 -13.47
CA LYS A 572 -25.49 -63.65 -14.56
C LYS A 572 -24.61 -64.91 -14.60
N ILE A 573 -25.20 -66.07 -14.46
CA ILE A 573 -24.57 -67.37 -14.74
C ILE A 573 -25.34 -68.00 -15.84
N MET A 574 -24.68 -68.37 -16.91
CA MET A 574 -25.23 -69.10 -18.04
C MET A 574 -24.79 -70.54 -17.96
N CYS A 575 -25.73 -71.44 -18.01
CA CYS A 575 -25.49 -72.87 -18.21
C CYS A 575 -26.01 -73.29 -19.57
N ILE A 576 -25.38 -74.29 -20.21
CA ILE A 576 -25.83 -74.89 -21.44
C ILE A 576 -26.12 -76.35 -21.13
N LYS A 577 -27.39 -76.73 -21.22
CA LYS A 577 -27.82 -78.10 -21.05
C LYS A 577 -27.72 -78.85 -22.36
N ALA A 578 -26.90 -79.90 -22.40
CA ALA A 578 -26.72 -80.73 -23.62
C ALA A 578 -26.43 -82.16 -23.26
N ASP A 579 -26.52 -83.04 -24.25
CA ASP A 579 -26.02 -84.39 -24.12
C ASP A 579 -24.53 -84.53 -24.44
N THR A 580 -23.99 -85.72 -24.34
CA THR A 580 -22.56 -86.01 -24.60
C THR A 580 -22.15 -85.78 -26.07
N SER A 581 -23.11 -85.61 -27.00
CA SER A 581 -22.83 -85.23 -28.38
C SER A 581 -22.86 -83.71 -28.60
N GLY A 582 -23.24 -82.97 -27.59
CA GLY A 582 -23.40 -81.50 -27.65
C GLY A 582 -24.79 -81.05 -28.15
N LYS A 583 -25.74 -81.94 -28.25
CA LYS A 583 -27.11 -81.63 -28.63
C LYS A 583 -27.84 -81.00 -27.46
N PRO A 584 -28.44 -79.81 -27.63
CA PRO A 584 -29.22 -79.18 -26.59
C PRO A 584 -30.36 -79.97 -26.06
N ILE A 585 -30.61 -79.92 -24.75
CA ILE A 585 -31.77 -80.57 -24.12
C ILE A 585 -32.63 -79.48 -23.48
N PRO A 586 -33.79 -79.18 -24.09
CA PRO A 586 -34.70 -78.16 -23.56
C PRO A 586 -35.64 -78.74 -22.48
N GLY A 587 -36.23 -77.82 -21.68
CA GLY A 587 -37.28 -78.19 -20.72
C GLY A 587 -36.76 -78.83 -19.41
N VAL A 588 -35.48 -78.84 -19.19
CA VAL A 588 -34.87 -79.36 -17.97
C VAL A 588 -34.81 -78.24 -16.88
N GLU A 589 -35.38 -78.54 -15.75
CA GLU A 589 -35.42 -77.61 -14.61
C GLU A 589 -34.18 -77.74 -13.73
N PHE A 590 -33.58 -76.58 -13.44
CA PHE A 590 -32.45 -76.48 -12.53
C PHE A 590 -32.78 -75.58 -11.36
N SER A 591 -32.18 -75.89 -10.23
CA SER A 591 -32.24 -75.04 -9.03
C SER A 591 -30.87 -74.62 -8.65
N LEU A 592 -30.79 -73.33 -8.26
CA LEU A 592 -29.57 -72.68 -7.68
C LEU A 592 -29.69 -72.72 -6.18
N TYR A 593 -28.68 -73.26 -5.53
CA TYR A 593 -28.55 -73.32 -4.07
C TYR A 593 -27.33 -72.56 -3.57
N ASN A 594 -27.49 -71.86 -2.44
CA ASN A 594 -26.35 -71.37 -1.68
C ASN A 594 -25.65 -72.65 -1.07
N ALA A 595 -24.37 -72.79 -1.36
CA ALA A 595 -23.61 -73.97 -0.92
C ALA A 595 -23.39 -74.03 0.59
N ALA A 596 -23.39 -72.89 1.31
CA ALA A 596 -23.21 -72.90 2.72
C ALA A 596 -24.47 -73.11 3.53
N THR A 597 -25.62 -72.64 3.08
CA THR A 597 -26.92 -72.78 3.76
C THR A 597 -27.79 -73.87 3.18
N MET A 598 -27.48 -74.33 2.00
CA MET A 598 -28.32 -75.28 1.21
C MET A 598 -29.71 -74.74 0.91
N GLU A 599 -29.86 -73.41 0.96
CA GLU A 599 -31.09 -72.73 0.59
C GLU A 599 -31.22 -72.65 -0.93
N LYS A 600 -32.42 -73.01 -1.43
CA LYS A 600 -32.74 -72.82 -2.84
C LYS A 600 -33.18 -71.40 -3.08
N VAL A 601 -32.43 -70.68 -3.92
CA VAL A 601 -32.67 -69.23 -4.18
C VAL A 601 -33.33 -68.97 -5.53
N GLU A 602 -33.13 -69.84 -6.51
CA GLU A 602 -33.69 -69.65 -7.85
C GLU A 602 -33.91 -70.96 -8.54
N THR A 603 -34.92 -71.00 -9.44
CA THR A 603 -35.21 -72.09 -10.33
C THR A 603 -35.30 -71.57 -11.76
N ALA A 604 -34.68 -72.28 -12.70
CA ALA A 604 -34.69 -71.91 -14.13
C ALA A 604 -34.78 -73.17 -15.01
N VAL A 605 -35.39 -73.02 -16.16
CA VAL A 605 -35.63 -74.13 -17.11
C VAL A 605 -34.82 -73.89 -18.38
N SER A 606 -34.17 -74.93 -18.91
CA SER A 606 -33.46 -74.86 -20.16
C SER A 606 -34.38 -74.53 -21.34
N ASP A 607 -33.99 -73.55 -22.14
CA ASP A 607 -34.71 -73.12 -23.33
C ASP A 607 -34.45 -74.04 -24.52
N LYS A 608 -35.00 -73.69 -25.69
CA LYS A 608 -34.87 -74.47 -26.94
C LYS A 608 -33.40 -74.73 -27.34
N ASP A 609 -32.47 -73.87 -26.94
CA ASP A 609 -31.05 -73.97 -27.21
C ASP A 609 -30.24 -74.54 -26.03
N GLY A 610 -31.00 -75.07 -25.03
CA GLY A 610 -30.43 -75.62 -23.80
C GLY A 610 -29.92 -74.58 -22.79
N VAL A 611 -30.18 -73.31 -23.01
CA VAL A 611 -29.64 -72.22 -22.16
C VAL A 611 -30.45 -72.06 -20.88
N VAL A 612 -29.79 -72.02 -19.75
CA VAL A 612 -30.30 -71.69 -18.41
C VAL A 612 -29.57 -70.56 -17.87
N ILE A 613 -30.24 -69.49 -17.35
CA ILE A 613 -29.61 -68.29 -16.76
C ILE A 613 -30.11 -68.11 -15.34
N PHE A 614 -29.19 -68.01 -14.42
CA PHE A 614 -29.42 -67.60 -13.03
C PHE A 614 -28.95 -66.16 -12.78
N ARG A 615 -29.72 -65.43 -12.01
CA ARG A 615 -29.47 -64.02 -11.69
C ARG A 615 -29.54 -63.69 -10.18
N ASN A 616 -30.06 -64.57 -9.39
CA ASN A 616 -30.28 -64.34 -7.96
C ASN A 616 -29.20 -65.00 -7.12
N PHE A 617 -28.02 -64.42 -7.14
CA PHE A 617 -26.88 -64.87 -6.34
C PHE A 617 -26.01 -63.72 -5.92
N ASP A 618 -25.24 -63.89 -4.86
CA ASP A 618 -24.26 -62.95 -4.33
C ASP A 618 -22.86 -63.63 -4.20
N TYR A 619 -21.94 -62.97 -3.61
CA TYR A 619 -20.62 -63.52 -3.32
C TYR A 619 -20.74 -64.78 -2.45
N GLY A 620 -20.06 -65.83 -2.82
CA GLY A 620 -20.07 -67.12 -2.11
C GLY A 620 -19.93 -68.30 -3.01
N GLU A 621 -20.13 -69.52 -2.43
CA GLU A 621 -20.17 -70.77 -3.16
C GLU A 621 -21.65 -71.15 -3.51
N TRP A 622 -21.85 -71.62 -4.72
CA TRP A 622 -23.13 -71.90 -5.26
C TRP A 622 -23.17 -73.29 -5.89
N ILE A 623 -24.34 -73.97 -5.85
CA ILE A 623 -24.60 -75.28 -6.44
C ILE A 623 -25.71 -75.12 -7.44
N ILE A 624 -25.47 -75.59 -8.68
CA ILE A 624 -26.46 -75.76 -9.70
C ILE A 624 -26.82 -77.22 -9.69
N ARG A 625 -28.06 -77.49 -9.43
CA ARG A 625 -28.64 -78.89 -9.37
C ARG A 625 -29.72 -79.06 -10.39
N GLU A 626 -29.67 -80.15 -11.15
CA GLU A 626 -30.71 -80.60 -11.96
C GLU A 626 -31.83 -81.21 -11.08
N ASN A 627 -33.08 -80.76 -11.23
CA ASN A 627 -34.16 -81.22 -10.39
C ASN A 627 -34.63 -82.63 -10.73
N ALA A 628 -34.63 -82.98 -12.03
CA ALA A 628 -34.95 -84.35 -12.54
C ALA A 628 -34.25 -84.57 -13.89
N ALA A 629 -33.77 -85.76 -14.13
CA ALA A 629 -33.16 -86.09 -15.40
C ALA A 629 -34.22 -86.09 -16.52
N PRO A 630 -33.92 -85.63 -17.72
CA PRO A 630 -34.82 -85.75 -18.85
C PRO A 630 -34.96 -87.22 -19.29
N GLU A 631 -36.07 -87.54 -19.90
CA GLU A 631 -36.37 -88.95 -20.32
C GLU A 631 -35.25 -89.50 -21.21
N GLY A 632 -34.66 -90.61 -20.78
CA GLY A 632 -33.57 -91.28 -21.50
C GLY A 632 -32.17 -90.87 -21.10
N TYR A 633 -32.03 -90.04 -20.09
CA TYR A 633 -30.74 -89.56 -19.63
C TYR A 633 -30.53 -89.87 -18.12
N SER A 634 -29.28 -89.98 -17.73
CA SER A 634 -28.88 -90.08 -16.32
C SER A 634 -28.90 -88.74 -15.68
N MET A 635 -29.19 -88.65 -14.39
CA MET A 635 -29.09 -87.47 -13.58
C MET A 635 -27.63 -86.96 -13.58
N MET A 636 -27.45 -85.68 -13.84
CA MET A 636 -26.13 -85.10 -13.73
C MET A 636 -25.74 -84.79 -12.25
N GLU A 637 -24.47 -84.81 -11.97
CA GLU A 637 -24.00 -84.35 -10.65
C GLU A 637 -24.13 -82.83 -10.43
N ASP A 638 -24.26 -82.45 -9.17
CA ASP A 638 -24.26 -81.04 -8.78
C ASP A 638 -23.02 -80.31 -9.32
N THR A 639 -23.27 -79.21 -10.01
CA THR A 639 -22.17 -78.32 -10.47
C THR A 639 -21.97 -77.19 -9.49
N ARG A 640 -20.72 -77.02 -9.01
CA ARG A 640 -20.35 -76.01 -8.06
C ARG A 640 -19.61 -74.92 -8.79
N PHE A 641 -19.86 -73.63 -8.37
CA PHE A 641 -19.11 -72.51 -8.79
C PHE A 641 -18.93 -71.51 -7.60
N GLN A 642 -17.95 -70.68 -7.68
CA GLN A 642 -17.63 -69.66 -6.64
C GLN A 642 -17.70 -68.30 -7.27
N VAL A 643 -18.43 -67.39 -6.61
CA VAL A 643 -18.45 -65.95 -6.89
C VAL A 643 -17.55 -65.30 -5.89
N HIS A 644 -16.46 -64.73 -6.36
CA HIS A 644 -15.42 -64.07 -5.54
C HIS A 644 -15.18 -62.64 -6.01
N ASP A 645 -14.39 -61.91 -5.28
CA ASP A 645 -13.98 -60.57 -5.64
C ASP A 645 -13.27 -60.59 -7.01
N GLY A 646 -13.59 -59.59 -7.87
CA GLY A 646 -13.16 -59.59 -9.26
C GLY A 646 -13.92 -60.57 -10.17
N TRP A 647 -15.10 -61.03 -9.75
CA TRP A 647 -15.98 -61.87 -10.54
C TRP A 647 -16.15 -61.33 -11.96
N LYS A 648 -16.08 -62.28 -12.90
CA LYS A 648 -16.46 -62.05 -14.30
C LYS A 648 -17.36 -63.18 -14.69
N GLU A 649 -18.40 -62.90 -15.47
CA GLU A 649 -19.25 -63.94 -16.01
C GLU A 649 -18.37 -65.06 -16.63
N PRO A 650 -18.42 -66.28 -16.12
CA PRO A 650 -17.63 -67.36 -16.67
C PRO A 650 -18.12 -67.70 -18.07
N LYS A 651 -17.32 -68.46 -18.82
CA LYS A 651 -17.87 -69.15 -20.00
C LYS A 651 -19.04 -69.98 -19.57
N PRO A 652 -20.06 -70.18 -20.43
CA PRO A 652 -21.24 -70.96 -20.08
C PRO A 652 -20.85 -72.31 -19.48
N ILE A 653 -21.43 -72.62 -18.33
CA ILE A 653 -21.20 -73.87 -17.63
C ILE A 653 -21.93 -74.99 -18.44
N LEU A 654 -21.16 -75.92 -18.90
CA LEU A 654 -21.77 -77.06 -19.66
C LEU A 654 -22.33 -78.05 -18.69
N CYS A 655 -23.65 -78.25 -18.73
CA CYS A 655 -24.40 -79.18 -17.94
C CYS A 655 -24.77 -80.40 -18.82
N VAL A 656 -24.05 -81.50 -18.71
CA VAL A 656 -24.15 -82.64 -19.62
C VAL A 656 -24.91 -83.79 -18.96
N ASN A 657 -25.95 -84.22 -19.61
CA ASN A 657 -26.53 -85.54 -19.28
C ASN A 657 -25.97 -86.62 -20.21
N ILE A 658 -25.69 -87.72 -19.61
CA ILE A 658 -25.27 -88.95 -20.31
C ILE A 658 -26.51 -89.75 -20.65
N PRO A 659 -26.69 -90.14 -21.92
CA PRO A 659 -27.80 -91.06 -22.22
C PRO A 659 -27.72 -92.28 -21.32
N ASN A 660 -28.87 -92.72 -20.81
CA ASN A 660 -28.92 -93.86 -19.88
C ASN A 660 -28.25 -95.05 -20.50
N HIS A 661 -27.27 -95.57 -19.83
CA HIS A 661 -26.59 -96.80 -20.19
C HIS A 661 -26.23 -97.55 -18.92
N TYR A 662 -26.05 -98.85 -19.12
CA TYR A 662 -25.53 -99.66 -18.02
C TYR A 662 -24.39 -100.51 -18.58
N GLU A 663 -23.31 -100.53 -17.88
CA GLU A 663 -22.12 -101.25 -18.24
C GLU A 663 -21.73 -102.22 -17.12
N PHE A 664 -21.32 -103.37 -17.53
CA PHE A 664 -20.79 -104.37 -16.62
C PHE A 664 -19.73 -105.20 -17.29
N ARG A 665 -18.92 -105.88 -16.51
CA ARG A 665 -17.83 -106.68 -17.04
C ARG A 665 -18.05 -108.17 -16.82
N LYS A 666 -17.85 -108.93 -17.86
CA LYS A 666 -17.85 -110.34 -17.83
C LYS A 666 -16.50 -110.96 -17.68
N THR A 667 -16.28 -111.75 -16.63
CA THR A 667 -15.01 -112.37 -16.33
C THR A 667 -15.12 -113.81 -15.99
N ASP A 668 -14.02 -114.58 -16.01
CA ASP A 668 -13.93 -115.89 -15.36
C ASP A 668 -13.62 -115.70 -13.82
N SER A 669 -13.57 -116.83 -13.13
CA SER A 669 -13.27 -116.84 -11.70
C SER A 669 -11.88 -116.34 -11.31
N SER A 670 -11.01 -116.16 -12.27
CA SER A 670 -9.61 -115.58 -12.09
C SER A 670 -9.57 -114.09 -12.44
N GLY A 671 -10.72 -113.51 -12.88
CA GLY A 671 -10.85 -112.12 -13.27
C GLY A 671 -10.44 -111.82 -14.73
N ASN A 672 -10.13 -112.83 -15.54
CA ASN A 672 -9.87 -112.67 -16.97
C ASN A 672 -11.14 -112.31 -17.71
N PRO A 673 -11.11 -111.41 -18.69
CA PRO A 673 -12.31 -111.08 -19.48
C PRO A 673 -12.78 -112.22 -20.35
N LEU A 674 -14.07 -112.41 -20.45
CA LEU A 674 -14.69 -113.33 -21.34
C LEU A 674 -15.44 -112.59 -22.43
N ALA A 675 -14.94 -112.69 -23.68
CA ALA A 675 -15.61 -112.12 -24.88
C ALA A 675 -16.60 -113.10 -25.52
N GLY A 676 -17.66 -112.56 -26.09
CA GLY A 676 -18.65 -113.41 -26.80
C GLY A 676 -19.71 -114.01 -25.90
N VAL A 677 -19.81 -113.65 -24.66
CA VAL A 677 -20.85 -114.08 -23.74
C VAL A 677 -22.12 -113.24 -23.99
N LYS A 678 -23.24 -113.88 -24.15
CA LYS A 678 -24.50 -113.19 -24.47
C LYS A 678 -25.39 -113.02 -23.27
N PHE A 679 -25.94 -111.79 -23.21
CA PHE A 679 -26.84 -111.39 -22.15
C PHE A 679 -28.16 -110.96 -22.77
N ARG A 680 -29.26 -111.31 -22.19
CA ARG A 680 -30.58 -110.81 -22.56
C ARG A 680 -31.02 -109.75 -21.60
N LEU A 681 -31.46 -108.60 -22.20
CA LEU A 681 -32.15 -107.59 -21.48
C LEU A 681 -33.64 -107.80 -21.53
N GLU A 682 -34.29 -107.81 -20.39
CA GLU A 682 -35.74 -107.97 -20.25
C GLU A 682 -36.28 -106.76 -19.47
N ASP A 683 -37.51 -106.36 -19.76
CA ASP A 683 -38.25 -105.44 -18.89
C ASP A 683 -38.76 -106.17 -17.63
N GLU A 684 -39.39 -105.44 -16.71
CA GLU A 684 -39.90 -106.00 -15.46
C GLU A 684 -40.98 -107.06 -15.69
N SER A 685 -41.65 -107.01 -16.83
CA SER A 685 -42.65 -108.06 -17.23
C SER A 685 -41.98 -109.36 -17.80
N GLY A 686 -40.69 -109.37 -18.04
CA GLY A 686 -39.97 -110.46 -18.65
C GLY A 686 -39.94 -110.41 -20.17
N LYS A 687 -40.38 -109.35 -20.79
CA LYS A 687 -40.30 -109.13 -22.23
C LYS A 687 -38.87 -108.92 -22.68
N ASP A 688 -38.45 -109.69 -23.70
CA ASP A 688 -37.13 -109.52 -24.30
C ASP A 688 -37.02 -108.17 -25.04
N LEU A 689 -36.01 -107.37 -24.65
CA LEU A 689 -35.70 -106.08 -25.21
C LEU A 689 -34.45 -106.08 -26.07
N GLY A 690 -33.70 -107.21 -26.11
CA GLY A 690 -32.51 -107.36 -26.91
C GLY A 690 -31.41 -108.20 -26.29
N THR A 691 -30.49 -108.60 -27.14
CA THR A 691 -29.34 -109.42 -26.70
C THR A 691 -28.06 -108.61 -26.88
N TYR A 692 -27.23 -108.65 -25.86
CA TYR A 692 -25.95 -107.94 -25.79
C TYR A 692 -24.82 -108.97 -25.60
N GLU A 693 -23.67 -108.66 -26.19
CA GLU A 693 -22.56 -109.61 -26.19
C GLU A 693 -21.33 -108.90 -25.56
N SER A 694 -20.58 -109.62 -24.73
CA SER A 694 -19.36 -109.07 -24.13
C SER A 694 -18.28 -108.93 -25.20
N ASP A 695 -17.60 -107.82 -25.20
CA ASP A 695 -16.50 -107.52 -26.10
C ASP A 695 -15.18 -108.20 -25.69
N LYS A 696 -14.06 -107.91 -26.39
CA LYS A 696 -12.74 -108.45 -26.15
C LYS A 696 -12.20 -108.24 -24.73
N ASP A 697 -12.64 -107.14 -24.08
CA ASP A 697 -12.29 -106.77 -22.72
C ASP A 697 -13.29 -107.20 -21.67
N GLY A 698 -14.26 -108.01 -22.11
CA GLY A 698 -15.39 -108.58 -21.33
C GLY A 698 -16.46 -107.53 -21.01
N MET A 699 -16.44 -106.40 -21.65
CA MET A 699 -17.41 -105.33 -21.38
C MET A 699 -18.71 -105.61 -22.13
N VAL A 700 -19.80 -105.36 -21.41
CA VAL A 700 -21.14 -105.33 -21.97
C VAL A 700 -21.73 -103.99 -21.70
N GLN A 701 -22.10 -103.23 -22.75
CA GLN A 701 -22.66 -101.91 -22.67
C GLN A 701 -24.09 -101.91 -23.24
N ILE A 702 -25.05 -101.55 -22.42
CA ILE A 702 -26.43 -101.40 -22.80
C ILE A 702 -26.73 -99.92 -22.82
N LYS A 703 -27.06 -99.40 -24.00
CA LYS A 703 -27.28 -97.98 -24.24
C LYS A 703 -28.76 -97.66 -24.44
N ASP A 704 -29.08 -96.36 -24.39
CA ASP A 704 -30.37 -95.80 -24.71
C ASP A 704 -31.53 -96.38 -23.85
N LEU A 705 -31.23 -96.67 -22.60
CA LEU A 705 -32.18 -97.18 -21.66
C LEU A 705 -33.16 -96.08 -21.22
N LYS A 706 -34.45 -96.37 -21.28
CA LYS A 706 -35.51 -95.49 -20.76
C LYS A 706 -35.70 -95.73 -19.28
N PRO A 707 -36.31 -94.77 -18.56
CA PRO A 707 -36.72 -95.04 -17.19
C PRO A 707 -37.55 -96.32 -17.09
N GLY A 708 -37.22 -97.18 -16.15
CA GLY A 708 -37.89 -98.53 -16.01
C GLY A 708 -37.02 -99.43 -15.16
N THR A 709 -37.58 -100.64 -14.94
CA THR A 709 -36.87 -101.76 -14.30
C THR A 709 -36.48 -102.78 -15.33
N TYR A 710 -35.26 -103.14 -15.35
CA TYR A 710 -34.71 -104.11 -16.31
C TYR A 710 -34.08 -105.29 -15.59
N LEU A 711 -34.16 -106.46 -16.25
CA LEU A 711 -33.47 -107.66 -15.81
C LEU A 711 -32.45 -108.07 -16.85
N ILE A 712 -31.23 -108.25 -16.48
CA ILE A 712 -30.15 -108.70 -17.34
C ILE A 712 -29.73 -110.08 -16.95
N ARG A 713 -29.86 -111.03 -17.89
CA ARG A 713 -29.53 -112.43 -17.68
C ARG A 713 -28.51 -112.93 -18.71
N GLU A 714 -27.57 -113.66 -18.28
CA GLU A 714 -26.72 -114.41 -19.18
C GLU A 714 -27.51 -115.52 -19.85
N ILE A 715 -27.48 -115.64 -21.18
CA ILE A 715 -28.19 -116.62 -21.92
C ILE A 715 -27.30 -117.60 -22.71
N GLU A 716 -26.09 -117.20 -22.98
CA GLU A 716 -25.10 -118.04 -23.70
C GLU A 716 -23.68 -117.67 -23.23
N THR A 717 -22.84 -118.64 -23.06
CA THR A 717 -21.45 -118.48 -22.64
C THR A 717 -20.52 -119.28 -23.54
N LEU A 718 -19.21 -119.07 -23.28
CA LEU A 718 -18.18 -119.77 -24.05
C LEU A 718 -18.06 -121.22 -23.67
N GLU A 719 -17.61 -122.05 -24.64
CA GLU A 719 -17.38 -123.46 -24.42
C GLU A 719 -16.39 -123.68 -23.25
N GLY A 720 -16.72 -124.50 -22.32
CA GLY A 720 -15.94 -124.74 -21.12
C GLY A 720 -16.34 -123.96 -19.89
N TYR A 721 -17.34 -123.06 -20.01
CA TYR A 721 -17.85 -122.25 -18.89
C TYR A 721 -19.39 -122.62 -18.67
N SER A 722 -19.79 -122.43 -17.44
CA SER A 722 -21.24 -122.58 -17.14
C SER A 722 -21.93 -121.19 -17.17
N VAL A 723 -23.13 -121.11 -17.76
CA VAL A 723 -23.96 -119.88 -17.76
C VAL A 723 -24.23 -119.46 -16.33
N SER A 724 -24.02 -118.17 -16.04
CA SER A 724 -24.28 -117.63 -14.71
C SER A 724 -25.76 -117.56 -14.46
N GLY A 725 -26.22 -118.02 -13.33
CA GLY A 725 -27.58 -117.88 -12.87
C GLY A 725 -27.91 -116.53 -12.26
N GLU A 726 -26.91 -115.67 -12.21
CA GLU A 726 -27.04 -114.30 -11.64
C GLU A 726 -27.95 -113.49 -12.60
N VAL A 727 -28.84 -112.68 -12.00
CA VAL A 727 -29.70 -111.75 -12.72
C VAL A 727 -29.43 -110.35 -12.14
N ILE A 728 -29.04 -109.44 -13.00
CA ILE A 728 -28.99 -108.06 -12.59
C ILE A 728 -30.36 -107.43 -12.72
N LYS A 729 -30.89 -106.93 -11.61
CA LYS A 729 -32.07 -106.08 -11.65
C LYS A 729 -31.61 -104.62 -11.66
N LEU A 730 -31.81 -103.89 -12.76
CA LEU A 730 -31.44 -102.52 -12.99
C LEU A 730 -32.74 -101.70 -12.93
N LYS A 731 -32.77 -100.69 -12.03
CA LYS A 731 -33.83 -99.72 -11.97
C LYS A 731 -33.31 -98.39 -12.44
N LEU A 732 -33.90 -97.78 -13.47
CA LEU A 732 -33.65 -96.48 -13.95
C LEU A 732 -34.86 -95.59 -13.61
N ASP A 733 -34.66 -94.57 -12.78
CA ASP A 733 -35.62 -93.51 -12.49
C ASP A 733 -34.98 -92.15 -12.81
N GLU A 734 -35.71 -91.11 -12.53
CA GLU A 734 -35.26 -89.71 -12.78
C GLU A 734 -34.02 -89.25 -11.97
N TYR A 735 -33.65 -90.08 -10.98
CA TYR A 735 -32.42 -89.84 -10.16
C TYR A 735 -31.31 -90.84 -10.50
N TYR A 736 -31.45 -91.57 -11.58
CA TYR A 736 -30.49 -92.58 -11.99
C TYR A 736 -29.18 -91.88 -12.38
N THR A 737 -28.09 -92.36 -11.82
CA THR A 737 -26.76 -92.01 -12.21
C THR A 737 -25.99 -93.27 -12.67
N VAL A 738 -25.20 -93.17 -13.73
CA VAL A 738 -24.34 -94.25 -14.18
C VAL A 738 -23.39 -94.66 -13.08
N PRO A 739 -23.37 -95.98 -12.67
CA PRO A 739 -22.51 -96.40 -11.56
C PRO A 739 -21.05 -96.18 -11.88
N GLU A 740 -20.28 -95.56 -10.93
CA GLU A 740 -18.84 -95.40 -11.06
C GLU A 740 -18.05 -96.74 -11.11
N LYS A 741 -18.61 -97.83 -10.54
CA LYS A 741 -17.93 -99.12 -10.49
C LYS A 741 -18.69 -100.13 -11.31
N LEU A 742 -17.97 -100.76 -12.24
CA LEU A 742 -18.50 -101.86 -13.07
C LEU A 742 -18.82 -103.07 -12.22
N LYS A 743 -20.05 -103.55 -12.36
CA LYS A 743 -20.38 -104.82 -11.80
C LYS A 743 -19.69 -105.96 -12.60
N GLN A 744 -19.17 -106.96 -11.92
CA GLN A 744 -18.56 -108.10 -12.57
C GLN A 744 -19.49 -109.29 -12.53
N PHE A 745 -19.73 -109.91 -13.71
CA PHE A 745 -20.36 -111.17 -13.84
C PHE A 745 -19.32 -112.25 -14.03
N VAL A 746 -19.32 -113.24 -13.15
CA VAL A 746 -18.28 -114.23 -13.12
C VAL A 746 -18.83 -115.59 -13.62
N ASN A 747 -18.16 -116.17 -14.59
CA ASN A 747 -18.39 -117.57 -14.99
C ASN A 747 -17.31 -118.45 -14.45
N TYR A 748 -17.74 -119.65 -14.09
CA TYR A 748 -16.85 -120.71 -13.58
C TYR A 748 -16.60 -121.72 -14.69
N THR A 749 -15.46 -122.30 -14.83
CA THR A 749 -15.09 -123.33 -15.77
C THR A 749 -15.82 -124.62 -15.42
N THR A 750 -16.45 -125.26 -16.41
CA THR A 750 -17.06 -126.57 -16.25
C THR A 750 -15.89 -127.66 -16.20
N ILE A 751 -15.74 -128.29 -15.08
CA ILE A 751 -14.78 -129.39 -14.96
C ILE A 751 -15.42 -130.58 -15.55
N GLN A 752 -14.92 -131.13 -16.68
CA GLN A 752 -15.21 -132.46 -17.15
C GLN A 752 -14.32 -133.45 -16.36
N THR A 753 -14.78 -133.92 -15.22
CA THR A 753 -14.20 -135.06 -14.49
C THR A 753 -15.31 -136.00 -14.08
N GLY A 754 -15.24 -137.16 -14.66
CA GLY A 754 -16.00 -138.34 -14.11
C GLY A 754 -15.24 -138.83 -12.82
N VAL A 755 -15.44 -138.16 -11.75
CA VAL A 755 -15.23 -138.66 -10.40
C VAL A 755 -15.93 -137.73 -9.42
N HIS A 756 -16.92 -138.36 -8.76
CA HIS A 756 -17.52 -137.74 -7.60
C HIS A 756 -16.54 -137.53 -6.47
N ILE A 757 -16.48 -136.35 -6.00
CA ILE A 757 -16.15 -136.13 -4.57
C ILE A 757 -16.99 -134.90 -4.10
N ALA A 758 -17.92 -135.23 -3.25
CA ALA A 758 -18.65 -134.28 -2.49
C ALA A 758 -17.71 -133.67 -1.45
N VAL A 759 -17.68 -132.38 -1.44
CA VAL A 759 -17.23 -131.69 -0.23
C VAL A 759 -18.17 -130.56 0.06
N THR A 760 -18.90 -130.88 1.09
CA THR A 760 -19.80 -129.95 1.82
C THR A 760 -19.00 -128.84 2.48
N GLY A 761 -19.56 -127.74 2.50
CA GLY A 761 -19.60 -127.01 3.71
C GLY A 761 -18.73 -125.78 3.92
N VAL A 762 -19.38 -125.02 4.36
CA VAL A 762 -19.26 -124.16 5.55
C VAL A 762 -19.08 -122.69 5.22
N MET A 763 -20.15 -122.05 5.31
CA MET A 763 -20.35 -120.73 5.97
C MET A 763 -19.36 -120.43 7.06
N TRP A 764 -19.00 -119.20 7.22
CA TRP A 764 -19.00 -118.31 8.40
C TRP A 764 -18.49 -116.98 7.97
N ALA A 765 -19.18 -115.85 7.95
CA ALA A 765 -19.48 -114.95 9.03
C ALA A 765 -18.23 -114.60 9.93
N GLY A 766 -17.86 -113.47 9.88
CA GLY A 766 -16.87 -112.91 10.73
C GLY A 766 -17.03 -111.41 10.84
N LEU A 767 -17.92 -111.02 11.67
CA LEU A 767 -17.92 -109.80 12.36
C LEU A 767 -16.55 -109.54 13.02
N GLY A 768 -16.08 -108.33 13.01
CA GLY A 768 -14.96 -107.86 13.80
C GLY A 768 -14.87 -106.37 13.84
N LEU A 769 -15.66 -105.83 14.72
CA LEU A 769 -15.34 -104.62 15.44
C LEU A 769 -13.88 -104.56 15.76
N MET A 770 -13.27 -103.35 15.69
CA MET A 770 -12.66 -102.69 16.86
C MET A 770 -12.42 -101.20 16.58
N ALA A 771 -13.06 -100.43 17.41
CA ALA A 771 -12.69 -99.12 17.78
C ALA A 771 -11.39 -99.12 18.61
N ILE A 772 -10.55 -98.16 18.49
CA ILE A 772 -9.68 -97.58 19.50
C ILE A 772 -9.35 -96.15 19.00
N SER A 773 -9.96 -95.11 19.47
CA SER A 773 -9.62 -94.23 20.61
C SER A 773 -8.13 -93.92 20.66
N GLY A 774 -7.86 -92.68 20.53
CA GLY A 774 -6.56 -92.05 20.78
C GLY A 774 -6.69 -90.55 20.79
N THR A 775 -7.13 -90.13 21.92
CA THR A 775 -7.11 -88.78 22.47
C THR A 775 -5.75 -88.10 22.45
N VAL A 776 -5.84 -86.78 22.55
CA VAL A 776 -4.96 -85.84 23.27
C VAL A 776 -3.93 -85.07 22.46
N GLY A 777 -4.13 -83.82 22.55
CA GLY A 777 -3.05 -82.88 22.39
C GLY A 777 -3.50 -81.42 22.17
N LEU A 778 -4.20 -80.86 23.15
CA LEU A 778 -4.20 -79.40 23.34
C LEU A 778 -2.76 -78.92 23.49
N ILE A 779 -2.40 -77.87 22.75
CA ILE A 779 -1.55 -76.83 23.32
C ILE A 779 -1.99 -75.47 22.78
N ARG A 780 -2.59 -74.67 23.68
CA ARG A 780 -2.64 -73.23 23.68
C ARG A 780 -1.21 -72.68 23.64
N ARG A 781 -0.99 -71.65 22.85
CA ARG A 781 -0.20 -70.55 23.35
C ARG A 781 -0.65 -69.23 22.70
N ARG A 782 -1.15 -68.41 23.60
CA ARG A 782 -1.20 -66.95 23.54
C ARG A 782 0.20 -66.39 23.43
N ARG A 783 0.35 -65.27 22.75
CA ARG A 783 0.88 -64.00 23.21
C ARG A 783 1.00 -63.11 22.00
N LYS A 784 0.28 -62.01 21.98
CA LYS A 784 0.52 -60.68 22.60
C LYS A 784 1.64 -59.86 21.92
N THR A 785 1.18 -58.70 21.54
CA THR A 785 1.84 -57.36 21.55
C THR A 785 2.91 -57.14 20.49
N LYS A 786 2.76 -56.22 19.64
CA LYS A 786 2.70 -54.77 19.88
C LYS A 786 1.92 -54.07 18.73
#